data_82db1d6dd490104a561b22a536bedd85
#
_entry.id   82db1d6dd490104a561b22a536bedd85
#
_cell.length_a   1.000
_cell.length_b   1.000
_cell.length_c   1.000
_cell.angle_alpha   90.00
_cell.angle_beta   90.00
_cell.angle_gamma   90.00
#
_symmetry.space_group_name_H-M   'P 1'
#
loop_
_entity.id
_entity.type
_entity.pdbx_description
1 polymer ?
#
loop_
_entity_poly.entity_id
_entity_poly.type
_entity_poly.pdbx_seq_one_letter_code
_entity_poly.pdbx_strand_id
1 'polypeptide(L)'
;MSVSAAASPSPFVTGVVRIVESDAEIAAALEHAALAPLLPSLAYLTGDLGLLKPHLRPDPLLLNQPFNGFTDSQQAEIKTAALAALAAYRDGGCVPAPAPTEEVLLRLIEHTVGVDGLTEYLPLLEEELAFRGEDRRAPQWTLDRLAPGTDLDVVIIGAGMSGILAGHRLAQAGVPYTILEKNLDVAGTWFEAQYPGCRVDNPNHNYSYSFAQRHDWPFHYSPQPVLHQYLRDCATEFGVLPNVRLGCTVESAEWHDTDHRWTVRYRDTAGALHTVTAAVVISAVGQLNRPKFPTEIDGFGSFAGLAFHSMQWPADVDLRGKRVVCIGTGASALQFLPFVAEQAEQLVVTQRTAPWLAPTPDYHEPVADGLRWLYGHVPGYSEFNRFAIFWRMGDGAIAGVCVDPDWPGGERSVNEVSEFTRQLLTEYLRLEFGSRPDLLAKVVPDYPPGAKRMVRDNGVWARTLMRPNVELVTGAVARITPTGIVMSDGSAHDCDVLIYGTGYEASKFLTPMRVTGRHGVDLHEQWAGDARAYLGVAVPGFPNFFCLYGPNTNIVVNGSIIYFSECGVRYVLNLLELMLANRADTIEVRQDVHDEFNARCDAENRAMAWGHSSVNSWYKNEFGRVAQNWPFTLLEYWQRTRSADPADYLIG
;
A
#
# COMPACT_ATOMS: atom_id res chain seq x y z
N MET A 1 -1.13 47.65 -9.08
CA MET A 1 -0.99 47.12 -7.72
C MET A 1 -1.37 45.65 -7.78
N SER A 2 -0.38 44.76 -7.92
CA SER A 2 -0.59 43.30 -7.90
C SER A 2 -0.77 42.89 -6.44
N VAL A 3 -1.97 42.42 -6.12
CA VAL A 3 -2.22 41.74 -4.84
C VAL A 3 -1.46 40.41 -4.91
N SER A 4 -0.34 40.32 -4.16
CA SER A 4 0.33 39.06 -3.88
C SER A 4 -0.68 38.17 -3.17
N ALA A 5 -1.15 37.11 -3.84
CA ALA A 5 -1.90 36.06 -3.18
C ALA A 5 -0.93 35.46 -2.13
N ALA A 6 -1.26 35.62 -0.86
CA ALA A 6 -0.56 34.92 0.21
C ALA A 6 -0.66 33.43 -0.12
N ALA A 7 0.48 32.75 -0.27
CA ALA A 7 0.53 31.31 -0.43
C ALA A 7 -0.21 30.68 0.74
N SER A 8 -1.18 29.81 0.47
CA SER A 8 -1.80 29.00 1.51
C SER A 8 -0.70 28.23 2.24
N PRO A 9 -0.75 28.09 3.58
CA PRO A 9 0.25 27.31 4.30
C PRO A 9 0.26 25.88 3.76
N SER A 10 1.47 25.29 3.65
CA SER A 10 1.64 23.91 3.21
C SER A 10 0.73 22.97 4.03
N PRO A 11 0.03 22.02 3.40
CA PRO A 11 -0.79 21.05 4.11
C PRO A 11 0.07 20.03 4.90
N PHE A 12 1.39 20.03 4.69
CA PHE A 12 2.33 19.15 5.39
C PHE A 12 2.95 19.85 6.59
N VAL A 13 3.17 19.05 7.64
CA VAL A 13 3.66 19.61 8.92
C VAL A 13 5.11 20.06 8.79
N THR A 14 5.35 21.31 9.10
CA THR A 14 6.70 21.92 9.04
C THR A 14 7.22 22.37 10.41
N GLY A 15 6.49 22.05 11.52
CA GLY A 15 6.93 22.45 12.86
C GLY A 15 6.03 21.93 13.96
N VAL A 16 6.56 21.94 15.18
CA VAL A 16 5.85 21.56 16.40
C VAL A 16 5.10 22.73 16.96
N VAL A 17 3.83 22.52 17.27
CA VAL A 17 3.00 23.52 17.96
C VAL A 17 3.37 23.53 19.45
N ARG A 18 3.51 24.72 20.02
CA ARG A 18 3.85 24.87 21.43
C ARG A 18 2.68 24.45 22.31
N ILE A 19 2.95 23.65 23.37
CA ILE A 19 1.93 23.26 24.35
C ILE A 19 1.62 24.47 25.25
N VAL A 20 0.34 24.81 25.33
CA VAL A 20 -0.18 25.89 26.19
C VAL A 20 -1.36 25.41 27.05
N GLU A 21 -1.82 24.21 26.81
CA GLU A 21 -2.98 23.58 27.43
C GLU A 21 -2.72 23.25 28.90
N SER A 22 -3.79 23.25 29.67
CA SER A 22 -3.78 22.84 31.07
C SER A 22 -3.53 21.35 31.26
N ASP A 23 -3.14 20.91 32.44
CA ASP A 23 -2.97 19.50 32.78
C ASP A 23 -4.24 18.69 32.52
N ALA A 24 -5.42 19.28 32.74
CA ALA A 24 -6.69 18.62 32.48
C ALA A 24 -6.95 18.39 30.98
N GLU A 25 -6.59 19.34 30.11
CA GLU A 25 -6.70 19.22 28.67
C GLU A 25 -5.69 18.21 28.11
N ILE A 26 -4.45 18.24 28.62
CA ILE A 26 -3.42 17.24 28.26
C ILE A 26 -3.87 15.84 28.70
N ALA A 27 -4.40 15.69 29.93
CA ALA A 27 -4.92 14.39 30.38
C ALA A 27 -6.06 13.88 29.51
N ALA A 28 -6.98 14.76 29.09
CA ALA A 28 -8.07 14.40 28.18
C ALA A 28 -7.53 13.93 26.80
N ALA A 29 -6.49 14.57 26.27
CA ALA A 29 -5.85 14.14 25.02
C ALA A 29 -5.17 12.76 25.16
N LEU A 30 -4.53 12.49 26.30
CA LEU A 30 -3.87 11.23 26.60
C LEU A 30 -4.83 10.02 26.68
N GLU A 31 -6.14 10.23 26.91
CA GLU A 31 -7.12 9.14 26.85
C GLU A 31 -7.21 8.48 25.46
N HIS A 32 -6.85 9.21 24.42
CA HIS A 32 -6.87 8.73 23.04
C HIS A 32 -5.49 8.28 22.51
N ALA A 33 -4.45 8.29 23.35
CA ALA A 33 -3.08 8.00 22.92
C ALA A 33 -2.90 6.55 22.48
N ALA A 34 -2.14 6.35 21.39
CA ALA A 34 -1.46 5.08 21.12
C ALA A 34 -0.34 4.92 22.16
N LEU A 35 -0.38 3.84 22.94
CA LEU A 35 0.44 3.73 24.15
C LEU A 35 1.88 3.27 23.88
N ALA A 36 2.08 2.33 22.95
CA ALA A 36 3.41 1.80 22.65
C ALA A 36 4.43 2.89 22.23
N PRO A 37 4.09 3.87 21.36
CA PRO A 37 5.01 4.96 21.01
C PRO A 37 5.11 6.07 22.07
N LEU A 38 4.21 6.15 23.05
CA LEU A 38 4.06 7.34 23.90
C LEU A 38 5.28 7.59 24.77
N LEU A 39 5.69 6.61 25.59
CA LEU A 39 6.86 6.79 26.47
C LEU A 39 8.18 6.96 25.72
N PRO A 40 8.47 6.21 24.62
CA PRO A 40 9.62 6.47 23.76
C PRO A 40 9.65 7.88 23.18
N SER A 41 8.50 8.40 22.74
CA SER A 41 8.39 9.79 22.24
C SER A 41 8.70 10.82 23.31
N LEU A 42 8.22 10.61 24.54
CA LEU A 42 8.48 11.50 25.66
C LEU A 42 9.94 11.43 26.13
N ALA A 43 10.53 10.23 26.12
CA ALA A 43 11.96 10.07 26.41
C ALA A 43 12.83 10.73 25.32
N TYR A 44 12.42 10.66 24.05
CA TYR A 44 13.04 11.39 22.94
C TYR A 44 12.95 12.90 23.16
N LEU A 45 11.76 13.39 23.55
CA LEU A 45 11.47 14.81 23.74
C LEU A 45 12.21 15.43 24.94
N THR A 46 12.23 14.72 26.06
CA THR A 46 12.73 15.24 27.36
C THR A 46 14.16 14.82 27.68
N GLY A 47 14.69 13.79 27.02
CA GLY A 47 15.95 13.15 27.35
C GLY A 47 15.88 12.24 28.61
N ASP A 48 14.71 12.08 29.22
CA ASP A 48 14.52 11.25 30.42
C ASP A 48 14.30 9.77 30.03
N LEU A 49 15.37 9.00 30.03
CA LEU A 49 15.33 7.55 29.80
C LEU A 49 14.72 6.76 30.97
N GLY A 50 14.46 7.38 32.13
CA GLY A 50 13.75 6.77 33.25
C GLY A 50 12.28 6.48 32.95
N LEU A 51 11.72 7.05 31.88
CA LEU A 51 10.39 6.74 31.36
C LEU A 51 10.32 5.33 30.75
N LEU A 52 11.44 4.76 30.27
CA LEU A 52 11.51 3.45 29.60
C LEU A 52 11.61 2.30 30.62
N LYS A 53 10.56 2.14 31.42
CA LYS A 53 10.53 1.08 32.43
C LYS A 53 10.29 -0.29 31.77
N PRO A 54 11.03 -1.36 32.17
CA PRO A 54 10.88 -2.68 31.53
C PRO A 54 9.47 -3.26 31.56
N HIS A 55 8.71 -3.04 32.64
CA HIS A 55 7.33 -3.53 32.78
C HIS A 55 6.29 -2.71 31.96
N LEU A 56 6.68 -1.57 31.39
CA LEU A 56 5.88 -0.75 30.48
C LEU A 56 6.33 -0.91 29.01
N ARG A 57 7.11 -1.94 28.73
CA ARG A 57 7.47 -2.34 27.37
C ARG A 57 6.37 -3.23 26.80
N PRO A 58 5.88 -2.99 25.55
CA PRO A 58 4.83 -3.82 24.98
C PRO A 58 5.31 -5.24 24.68
N ASP A 59 4.38 -6.20 24.71
CA ASP A 59 4.62 -7.54 24.18
C ASP A 59 4.51 -7.50 22.64
N PRO A 60 5.54 -7.91 21.89
CA PRO A 60 5.53 -7.91 20.43
C PRO A 60 4.33 -8.65 19.81
N LEU A 61 3.89 -9.76 20.42
CA LEU A 61 2.76 -10.56 19.94
C LEU A 61 1.41 -9.84 20.11
N LEU A 62 1.34 -8.87 21.02
CA LEU A 62 0.13 -8.15 21.36
C LEU A 62 0.05 -6.74 20.75
N LEU A 63 1.03 -6.31 19.94
CA LEU A 63 1.05 -4.98 19.34
C LEU A 63 -0.17 -4.65 18.49
N ASN A 64 -0.84 -5.66 17.93
CA ASN A 64 -2.07 -5.52 17.16
C ASN A 64 -3.35 -5.58 18.02
N GLN A 65 -3.23 -5.83 19.33
CA GLN A 65 -4.36 -5.85 20.24
C GLN A 65 -4.72 -4.42 20.71
N PRO A 66 -5.95 -4.20 21.18
CA PRO A 66 -6.33 -2.92 21.78
C PRO A 66 -5.32 -2.50 22.85
N PHE A 67 -4.98 -1.21 22.86
CA PHE A 67 -3.98 -0.62 23.76
C PHE A 67 -2.61 -1.34 23.75
N ASN A 68 -2.26 -2.02 22.62
CA ASN A 68 -1.01 -2.78 22.45
C ASN A 68 -0.81 -3.87 23.53
N GLY A 69 -1.88 -4.44 24.06
CA GLY A 69 -1.88 -5.49 25.08
C GLY A 69 -1.55 -5.03 26.49
N PHE A 70 -1.44 -3.73 26.76
CA PHE A 70 -1.22 -3.21 28.12
C PHE A 70 -2.44 -3.41 29.00
N THR A 71 -2.21 -3.87 30.23
CA THR A 71 -3.22 -3.96 31.27
C THR A 71 -3.72 -2.57 31.70
N ASP A 72 -4.90 -2.48 32.31
CA ASP A 72 -5.46 -1.22 32.80
C ASP A 72 -4.49 -0.48 33.75
N SER A 73 -3.78 -1.22 34.62
CA SER A 73 -2.78 -0.65 35.52
C SER A 73 -1.58 -0.05 34.78
N GLN A 74 -1.09 -0.74 33.74
CA GLN A 74 0.00 -0.23 32.91
C GLN A 74 -0.46 0.98 32.10
N GLN A 75 -1.67 0.95 31.53
CA GLN A 75 -2.24 2.11 30.82
C GLN A 75 -2.32 3.34 31.71
N ALA A 76 -2.82 3.18 32.96
CA ALA A 76 -2.90 4.27 33.92
C ALA A 76 -1.51 4.81 34.32
N GLU A 77 -0.52 3.93 34.53
CA GLU A 77 0.86 4.31 34.82
C GLU A 77 1.51 5.07 33.64
N ILE A 78 1.34 4.58 32.41
CA ILE A 78 1.83 5.25 31.19
C ILE A 78 1.23 6.65 31.05
N LYS A 79 -0.09 6.79 31.17
CA LYS A 79 -0.78 8.07 31.04
C LYS A 79 -0.37 9.05 32.16
N THR A 80 -0.19 8.57 33.38
CA THR A 80 0.27 9.40 34.51
C THR A 80 1.70 9.91 34.28
N ALA A 81 2.59 9.04 33.85
CA ALA A 81 3.97 9.42 33.52
C ALA A 81 4.01 10.40 32.34
N ALA A 82 3.17 10.18 31.33
CA ALA A 82 3.06 11.05 30.17
C ALA A 82 2.55 12.46 30.54
N LEU A 83 1.51 12.55 31.36
CA LEU A 83 1.01 13.83 31.84
C LEU A 83 2.09 14.61 32.59
N ALA A 84 2.80 13.97 33.51
CA ALA A 84 3.87 14.60 34.26
C ALA A 84 5.00 15.10 33.34
N ALA A 85 5.41 14.31 32.36
CA ALA A 85 6.45 14.67 31.40
C ALA A 85 6.03 15.84 30.50
N LEU A 86 4.80 15.83 29.97
CA LEU A 86 4.27 16.91 29.12
C LEU A 86 4.05 18.20 29.87
N ALA A 87 3.54 18.14 31.11
CA ALA A 87 3.41 19.33 31.98
C ALA A 87 4.78 19.95 32.26
N ALA A 88 5.78 19.16 32.64
CA ALA A 88 7.15 19.63 32.85
C ALA A 88 7.76 20.23 31.58
N TYR A 89 7.55 19.61 30.42
CA TYR A 89 8.01 20.13 29.12
C TYR A 89 7.35 21.48 28.79
N ARG A 90 6.04 21.59 28.95
CA ARG A 90 5.28 22.83 28.78
C ARG A 90 5.82 23.95 29.69
N ASP A 91 5.93 23.66 31.00
CA ASP A 91 6.35 24.62 32.02
C ASP A 91 7.84 25.02 31.84
N GLY A 92 8.65 24.14 31.29
CA GLY A 92 10.02 24.39 30.84
C GLY A 92 10.14 25.20 29.54
N GLY A 93 9.02 25.68 28.99
CA GLY A 93 9.00 26.51 27.79
C GLY A 93 9.04 25.74 26.45
N CYS A 94 8.71 24.48 26.46
CA CYS A 94 8.70 23.60 25.29
C CYS A 94 10.05 23.51 24.55
N VAL A 95 11.13 23.38 25.33
CA VAL A 95 12.49 23.22 24.78
C VAL A 95 12.81 21.72 24.71
N PRO A 96 12.93 21.13 23.51
CA PRO A 96 13.24 19.72 23.38
C PRO A 96 14.69 19.43 23.80
N ALA A 97 14.92 18.21 24.27
CA ALA A 97 16.27 17.72 24.52
C ALA A 97 17.12 17.69 23.22
N PRO A 98 18.46 17.73 23.34
CA PRO A 98 19.33 17.51 22.20
C PRO A 98 19.02 16.16 21.52
N ALA A 99 19.28 16.07 20.22
CA ALA A 99 19.10 14.84 19.48
C ALA A 99 19.81 13.66 20.17
N PRO A 100 19.14 12.50 20.29
CA PRO A 100 19.73 11.32 20.92
C PRO A 100 20.93 10.80 20.12
N THR A 101 21.82 10.09 20.80
CA THR A 101 22.82 9.26 20.13
C THR A 101 22.15 8.05 19.47
N GLU A 102 22.84 7.40 18.53
CA GLU A 102 22.35 6.16 17.89
C GLU A 102 22.00 5.07 18.93
N GLU A 103 22.79 4.93 19.99
CA GLU A 103 22.53 3.98 21.07
C GLU A 103 21.21 4.29 21.81
N VAL A 104 20.97 5.57 22.10
CA VAL A 104 19.71 6.01 22.73
C VAL A 104 18.54 5.84 21.78
N LEU A 105 18.70 6.20 20.51
CA LEU A 105 17.65 6.03 19.50
C LEU A 105 17.28 4.55 19.33
N LEU A 106 18.28 3.65 19.31
CA LEU A 106 18.04 2.21 19.26
C LEU A 106 17.19 1.74 20.46
N ARG A 107 17.52 2.16 21.68
CA ARG A 107 16.72 1.82 22.88
C ARG A 107 15.28 2.33 22.80
N LEU A 108 15.06 3.52 22.25
CA LEU A 108 13.71 4.07 22.05
C LEU A 108 12.92 3.23 21.03
N ILE A 109 13.54 2.87 19.93
CA ILE A 109 12.98 2.02 18.87
C ILE A 109 12.63 0.63 19.43
N GLU A 110 13.57 -0.02 20.08
CA GLU A 110 13.37 -1.35 20.67
C GLU A 110 12.29 -1.37 21.75
N HIS A 111 12.22 -0.31 22.56
CA HIS A 111 11.15 -0.17 23.54
C HIS A 111 9.77 0.00 22.88
N THR A 112 9.69 0.76 21.78
CA THR A 112 8.42 1.02 21.07
C THR A 112 7.72 -0.26 20.61
N VAL A 113 8.48 -1.26 20.19
CA VAL A 113 7.93 -2.52 19.62
C VAL A 113 8.17 -3.75 20.48
N GLY A 114 8.88 -3.59 21.60
CA GLY A 114 9.14 -4.68 22.53
C GLY A 114 10.18 -5.69 22.05
N VAL A 115 10.97 -5.39 21.03
CA VAL A 115 11.94 -6.29 20.38
C VAL A 115 13.35 -5.73 20.52
N ASP A 116 14.32 -6.57 20.86
CA ASP A 116 15.74 -6.21 20.93
C ASP A 116 16.48 -6.63 19.65
N GLY A 117 17.67 -6.04 19.43
CA GLY A 117 18.56 -6.40 18.32
C GLY A 117 18.22 -5.74 17.00
N LEU A 118 17.59 -4.55 17.02
CA LEU A 118 17.16 -3.79 15.83
C LEU A 118 18.26 -2.88 15.26
N THR A 119 19.52 -3.12 15.58
CA THR A 119 20.66 -2.27 15.13
C THR A 119 20.71 -2.13 13.61
N GLU A 120 20.45 -3.20 12.85
CA GLU A 120 20.48 -3.18 11.39
C GLU A 120 19.35 -2.29 10.77
N TYR A 121 18.29 -2.06 11.52
CA TYR A 121 17.18 -1.20 11.09
C TYR A 121 17.45 0.28 11.26
N LEU A 122 18.41 0.69 12.10
CA LEU A 122 18.65 2.11 12.40
C LEU A 122 18.79 2.99 11.14
N PRO A 123 19.66 2.64 10.15
CA PRO A 123 19.82 3.48 8.98
C PRO A 123 18.54 3.59 8.12
N LEU A 124 17.74 2.51 8.04
CA LEU A 124 16.43 2.53 7.39
C LEU A 124 15.46 3.45 8.14
N LEU A 125 15.39 3.32 9.46
CA LEU A 125 14.44 4.07 10.28
C LEU A 125 14.78 5.56 10.37
N GLU A 126 16.05 5.92 10.32
CA GLU A 126 16.46 7.33 10.20
C GLU A 126 15.96 7.98 8.91
N GLU A 127 15.92 7.22 7.80
CA GLU A 127 15.34 7.70 6.54
C GLU A 127 13.80 7.70 6.57
N GLU A 128 13.17 6.62 7.10
CA GLU A 128 11.72 6.42 7.07
C GLU A 128 10.96 7.34 8.03
N LEU A 129 11.55 7.65 9.17
CA LEU A 129 10.89 8.42 10.22
C LEU A 129 11.18 9.92 10.14
N ALA A 130 12.26 10.30 9.45
CA ALA A 130 12.61 11.70 9.20
C ALA A 130 12.48 12.59 10.47
N PHE A 131 12.95 12.13 11.63
CA PHE A 131 12.78 12.76 12.96
C PHE A 131 13.06 14.26 13.03
N ARG A 132 13.77 14.80 12.06
CA ARG A 132 14.12 16.23 11.98
C ARG A 132 13.53 16.90 10.73
N GLY A 133 12.58 16.25 10.05
CA GLY A 133 12.04 16.72 8.78
C GLY A 133 13.04 16.64 7.61
N GLU A 134 14.16 15.93 7.77
CA GLU A 134 15.14 15.75 6.71
C GLU A 134 14.69 14.67 5.73
N ASP A 135 14.58 15.04 4.46
CA ASP A 135 14.30 14.09 3.38
C ASP A 135 15.59 13.40 2.93
N ARG A 136 16.02 12.36 3.66
CA ARG A 136 17.26 11.63 3.39
C ARG A 136 17.20 10.75 2.13
N ARG A 137 15.99 10.57 1.54
CA ARG A 137 15.82 9.85 0.27
C ARG A 137 15.87 10.75 -0.95
N ALA A 138 16.02 12.06 -0.76
CA ALA A 138 16.24 13.00 -1.85
C ALA A 138 17.56 12.70 -2.57
N PRO A 139 17.63 12.87 -3.91
CA PRO A 139 18.87 12.69 -4.66
C PRO A 139 19.94 13.66 -4.16
N GLN A 140 21.18 13.14 -4.00
CA GLN A 140 22.33 13.94 -3.55
C GLN A 140 23.10 14.54 -4.73
N TRP A 141 22.61 14.34 -5.95
CA TRP A 141 23.20 14.82 -7.20
C TRP A 141 22.18 15.65 -8.00
N THR A 142 22.68 16.45 -8.91
CA THR A 142 21.86 17.10 -9.94
C THR A 142 22.51 16.90 -11.31
N LEU A 143 21.66 16.88 -12.36
CA LEU A 143 22.12 16.67 -13.75
C LEU A 143 23.23 17.66 -14.13
N ASP A 144 23.04 18.94 -13.84
CA ASP A 144 24.00 19.99 -14.16
C ASP A 144 25.37 19.81 -13.48
N ARG A 145 25.41 19.22 -12.29
CA ARG A 145 26.67 18.95 -11.56
C ARG A 145 27.32 17.66 -11.99
N LEU A 146 26.53 16.61 -12.20
CA LEU A 146 27.03 15.27 -12.49
C LEU A 146 27.45 15.13 -13.96
N ALA A 147 26.61 15.61 -14.87
CA ALA A 147 26.82 15.48 -16.32
C ALA A 147 26.37 16.75 -17.08
N PRO A 148 27.11 17.87 -16.95
CA PRO A 148 26.73 19.13 -17.55
C PRO A 148 26.63 19.03 -19.08
N GLY A 149 25.50 19.50 -19.63
CA GLY A 149 25.23 19.50 -21.06
C GLY A 149 24.75 18.18 -21.64
N THR A 150 24.48 17.16 -20.81
CA THR A 150 23.87 15.92 -21.25
C THR A 150 22.38 16.12 -21.52
N ASP A 151 21.88 15.60 -22.65
CA ASP A 151 20.48 15.59 -23.02
C ASP A 151 19.80 14.35 -22.43
N LEU A 152 19.41 14.44 -21.17
CA LEU A 152 18.66 13.41 -20.47
C LEU A 152 17.24 13.89 -20.20
N ASP A 153 16.26 13.22 -20.78
CA ASP A 153 14.85 13.46 -20.56
C ASP A 153 14.11 12.17 -20.23
N VAL A 154 13.05 12.27 -19.42
CA VAL A 154 12.32 11.12 -18.88
C VAL A 154 10.84 11.23 -19.22
N VAL A 155 10.26 10.15 -19.73
CA VAL A 155 8.80 9.96 -19.79
C VAL A 155 8.36 9.04 -18.65
N ILE A 156 7.46 9.53 -17.81
CA ILE A 156 6.78 8.75 -16.77
C ILE A 156 5.39 8.40 -17.28
N ILE A 157 4.99 7.12 -17.15
CA ILE A 157 3.66 6.65 -17.56
C ILE A 157 2.82 6.39 -16.32
N GLY A 158 1.81 7.24 -16.10
CA GLY A 158 0.92 7.23 -14.93
C GLY A 158 1.26 8.28 -13.88
N ALA A 159 0.23 9.01 -13.41
CA ALA A 159 0.32 10.03 -12.35
C ALA A 159 -0.35 9.57 -11.04
N GLY A 160 -0.26 8.28 -10.72
CA GLY A 160 -0.54 7.74 -9.39
C GLY A 160 0.56 8.10 -8.40
N MET A 161 0.49 7.57 -7.17
CA MET A 161 1.48 7.87 -6.13
C MET A 161 2.93 7.66 -6.56
N SER A 162 3.24 6.58 -7.32
CA SER A 162 4.61 6.31 -7.77
C SER A 162 5.08 7.30 -8.83
N GLY A 163 4.18 7.72 -9.76
CA GLY A 163 4.52 8.69 -10.79
C GLY A 163 4.69 10.11 -10.26
N ILE A 164 3.85 10.53 -9.31
CA ILE A 164 4.00 11.82 -8.59
C ILE A 164 5.35 11.85 -7.87
N LEU A 165 5.69 10.78 -7.16
CA LEU A 165 6.97 10.65 -6.46
C LEU A 165 8.16 10.70 -7.42
N ALA A 166 8.10 9.95 -8.53
CA ALA A 166 9.17 9.93 -9.53
C ALA A 166 9.38 11.34 -10.13
N GLY A 167 8.30 12.05 -10.49
CA GLY A 167 8.37 13.42 -10.97
C GLY A 167 9.00 14.37 -9.95
N HIS A 168 8.62 14.26 -8.67
CA HIS A 168 9.22 15.05 -7.60
C HIS A 168 10.74 14.82 -7.47
N ARG A 169 11.17 13.57 -7.45
CA ARG A 169 12.59 13.21 -7.32
C ARG A 169 13.42 13.62 -8.55
N LEU A 170 12.89 13.48 -9.75
CA LEU A 170 13.54 13.97 -10.97
C LEU A 170 13.66 15.49 -10.97
N ALA A 171 12.63 16.21 -10.49
CA ALA A 171 12.71 17.67 -10.33
C ALA A 171 13.82 18.07 -9.35
N GLN A 172 13.97 17.38 -8.22
CA GLN A 172 15.06 17.61 -7.26
C GLN A 172 16.44 17.35 -7.88
N ALA A 173 16.54 16.34 -8.75
CA ALA A 173 17.76 16.03 -9.50
C ALA A 173 18.00 16.98 -10.70
N GLY A 174 17.08 17.89 -11.00
CA GLY A 174 17.18 18.78 -12.17
C GLY A 174 17.04 18.06 -13.51
N VAL A 175 16.42 16.86 -13.53
CA VAL A 175 16.22 16.07 -14.74
C VAL A 175 14.86 16.44 -15.37
N PRO A 176 14.83 16.85 -16.65
CA PRO A 176 13.58 17.12 -17.36
C PRO A 176 12.70 15.87 -17.48
N TYR A 177 11.40 16.04 -17.25
CA TYR A 177 10.45 14.93 -17.37
C TYR A 177 9.06 15.38 -17.84
N THR A 178 8.32 14.42 -18.39
CA THR A 178 6.88 14.55 -18.70
C THR A 178 6.15 13.33 -18.15
N ILE A 179 5.01 13.54 -17.49
CA ILE A 179 4.12 12.46 -17.03
C ILE A 179 2.93 12.36 -17.98
N LEU A 180 2.66 11.16 -18.50
CA LEU A 180 1.48 10.87 -19.32
C LEU A 180 0.46 10.12 -18.44
N GLU A 181 -0.68 10.73 -18.18
CA GLU A 181 -1.76 10.16 -17.35
C GLU A 181 -3.03 9.97 -18.19
N LYS A 182 -3.60 8.76 -18.17
CA LYS A 182 -4.83 8.43 -18.90
C LYS A 182 -6.07 9.12 -18.35
N ASN A 183 -6.09 9.38 -17.05
CA ASN A 183 -7.21 10.01 -16.35
C ASN A 183 -7.21 11.52 -16.51
N LEU A 184 -8.32 12.17 -16.11
CA LEU A 184 -8.49 13.63 -16.12
C LEU A 184 -7.98 14.31 -14.85
N ASP A 185 -7.44 13.55 -13.91
CA ASP A 185 -6.75 14.04 -12.72
C ASP A 185 -5.67 13.05 -12.29
N VAL A 186 -4.81 13.47 -11.37
CA VAL A 186 -3.77 12.65 -10.76
C VAL A 186 -4.34 11.71 -9.68
N ALA A 187 -3.49 10.96 -9.00
CA ALA A 187 -3.77 10.02 -7.91
C ALA A 187 -4.13 8.58 -8.32
N GLY A 188 -4.21 8.25 -9.61
CA GLY A 188 -4.35 6.86 -10.11
C GLY A 188 -5.53 6.12 -9.47
N THR A 189 -5.27 5.05 -8.70
CA THR A 189 -6.30 4.24 -8.03
C THR A 189 -7.27 5.10 -7.19
N TRP A 190 -6.80 6.16 -6.54
CA TRP A 190 -7.62 7.02 -5.69
C TRP A 190 -8.45 8.03 -6.49
N PHE A 191 -8.19 8.21 -7.77
CA PHE A 191 -9.09 8.87 -8.71
C PHE A 191 -10.12 7.89 -9.28
N GLU A 192 -9.70 6.66 -9.64
CA GLU A 192 -10.56 5.70 -10.36
C GLU A 192 -11.54 4.95 -9.46
N ALA A 193 -11.17 4.64 -8.21
CA ALA A 193 -11.96 3.80 -7.31
C ALA A 193 -13.07 4.61 -6.62
N GLN A 194 -14.22 4.77 -7.29
CA GLN A 194 -15.33 5.61 -6.83
C GLN A 194 -16.54 4.83 -6.28
N TYR A 195 -16.39 3.53 -6.01
CA TYR A 195 -17.46 2.75 -5.39
C TYR A 195 -17.72 3.21 -3.95
N PRO A 196 -18.97 3.12 -3.44
CA PRO A 196 -19.31 3.58 -2.09
C PRO A 196 -18.52 2.82 -1.03
N GLY A 197 -18.05 3.54 -0.02
CA GLY A 197 -17.25 2.97 1.06
C GLY A 197 -15.77 2.72 0.72
N CYS A 198 -15.32 3.06 -0.48
CA CYS A 198 -13.92 2.92 -0.89
C CYS A 198 -12.98 3.63 0.09
N ARG A 199 -12.04 2.88 0.68
CA ARG A 199 -11.05 3.38 1.65
C ARG A 199 -9.78 2.56 1.65
N VAL A 200 -8.71 3.14 2.19
CA VAL A 200 -7.46 2.42 2.39
C VAL A 200 -7.61 1.36 3.49
N ASP A 201 -6.88 0.26 3.35
CA ASP A 201 -6.78 -0.80 4.35
C ASP A 201 -5.43 -0.80 5.11
N ASN A 202 -4.70 0.31 4.99
CA ASN A 202 -3.46 0.61 5.68
C ASN A 202 -3.62 1.93 6.45
N PRO A 203 -3.13 2.06 7.70
CA PRO A 203 -3.23 3.32 8.43
C PRO A 203 -2.58 4.48 7.67
N ASN A 204 -3.21 5.65 7.65
CA ASN A 204 -2.74 6.80 6.86
C ASN A 204 -1.31 7.23 7.19
N HIS A 205 -0.89 7.14 8.47
CA HIS A 205 0.47 7.45 8.87
C HIS A 205 1.54 6.54 8.23
N ASN A 206 1.14 5.35 7.75
CA ASN A 206 1.99 4.47 6.97
C ASN A 206 1.66 4.51 5.47
N TYR A 207 0.45 4.97 5.10
CA TYR A 207 0.02 5.16 3.73
C TYR A 207 0.16 6.63 3.30
N SER A 208 1.35 7.19 3.51
CA SER A 208 1.76 8.55 3.13
C SER A 208 3.26 8.57 2.91
N TYR A 209 3.75 9.49 2.07
CA TYR A 209 5.19 9.63 1.85
C TYR A 209 5.92 9.94 3.16
N SER A 210 7.09 9.36 3.35
CA SER A 210 7.89 9.51 4.57
C SER A 210 8.24 10.98 4.86
N PHE A 211 8.44 11.77 3.80
CA PHE A 211 8.82 13.19 3.83
C PHE A 211 7.63 14.17 3.69
N ALA A 212 6.39 13.66 3.53
CA ALA A 212 5.18 14.48 3.37
C ALA A 212 4.06 13.98 4.30
N GLN A 213 4.36 13.95 5.60
CA GLN A 213 3.42 13.50 6.62
C GLN A 213 2.37 14.58 6.95
N ARG A 214 1.19 14.14 7.40
CA ARG A 214 0.12 14.99 7.92
C ARG A 214 -0.23 14.55 9.34
N HIS A 215 -0.50 15.51 10.23
CA HIS A 215 -0.95 15.23 11.59
C HIS A 215 -2.47 15.35 11.76
N ASP A 216 -3.15 15.90 10.75
CA ASP A 216 -4.57 16.25 10.77
C ASP A 216 -5.47 15.26 10.01
N TRP A 217 -5.01 14.02 9.82
CA TRP A 217 -5.83 13.01 9.17
C TRP A 217 -7.21 12.88 9.81
N PRO A 218 -8.32 12.97 9.03
CA PRO A 218 -9.67 12.92 9.61
C PRO A 218 -10.08 11.53 10.08
N PHE A 219 -9.45 10.48 9.52
CA PHE A 219 -9.71 9.07 9.84
C PHE A 219 -8.39 8.32 10.00
N HIS A 220 -8.41 7.20 10.74
CA HIS A 220 -7.26 6.29 10.83
C HIS A 220 -6.99 5.61 9.47
N TYR A 221 -8.05 5.24 8.77
CA TYR A 221 -8.08 4.65 7.43
C TYR A 221 -8.97 5.52 6.55
N SER A 222 -8.39 6.41 5.79
CA SER A 222 -9.16 7.43 5.06
C SER A 222 -9.97 6.87 3.92
N PRO A 223 -11.16 7.41 3.68
CA PRO A 223 -11.93 7.15 2.47
C PRO A 223 -11.24 7.76 1.23
N GLN A 224 -11.63 7.25 0.08
CA GLN A 224 -11.07 7.63 -1.24
C GLN A 224 -10.92 9.15 -1.46
N PRO A 225 -11.90 10.01 -1.17
CA PRO A 225 -11.75 11.44 -1.44
C PRO A 225 -10.62 12.11 -0.66
N VAL A 226 -10.36 11.65 0.58
CA VAL A 226 -9.28 12.17 1.42
C VAL A 226 -7.92 11.80 0.86
N LEU A 227 -7.76 10.56 0.37
CA LEU A 227 -6.51 10.11 -0.23
C LEU A 227 -6.27 10.72 -1.61
N HIS A 228 -7.32 10.89 -2.41
CA HIS A 228 -7.24 11.62 -3.67
C HIS A 228 -6.73 13.04 -3.41
N GLN A 229 -7.33 13.74 -2.44
CA GLN A 229 -6.90 15.11 -2.09
C GLN A 229 -5.46 15.14 -1.58
N TYR A 230 -5.04 14.21 -0.71
CA TYR A 230 -3.66 14.11 -0.24
C TYR A 230 -2.65 14.00 -1.39
N LEU A 231 -2.88 13.10 -2.34
CA LEU A 231 -1.98 12.93 -3.49
C LEU A 231 -1.99 14.13 -4.42
N ARG A 232 -3.14 14.78 -4.58
CA ARG A 232 -3.26 16.02 -5.34
C ARG A 232 -2.51 17.17 -4.67
N ASP A 233 -2.59 17.28 -3.34
CA ASP A 233 -1.81 18.24 -2.56
C ASP A 233 -0.31 17.98 -2.73
N CYS A 234 0.13 16.72 -2.66
CA CYS A 234 1.51 16.33 -2.95
C CYS A 234 1.94 16.77 -4.36
N ALA A 235 1.16 16.47 -5.39
CA ALA A 235 1.49 16.84 -6.77
C ALA A 235 1.59 18.35 -6.96
N THR A 236 0.79 19.12 -6.20
CA THR A 236 0.79 20.59 -6.23
C THR A 236 2.03 21.15 -5.52
N GLU A 237 2.23 20.77 -4.26
CA GLU A 237 3.33 21.26 -3.42
C GLU A 237 4.72 20.89 -3.98
N PHE A 238 4.81 19.70 -4.58
CA PHE A 238 6.05 19.24 -5.23
C PHE A 238 6.30 19.87 -6.60
N GLY A 239 5.36 20.67 -7.12
CA GLY A 239 5.49 21.29 -8.45
C GLY A 239 5.42 20.28 -9.61
N VAL A 240 4.78 19.13 -9.41
CA VAL A 240 4.71 18.07 -10.43
C VAL A 240 3.65 18.37 -11.49
N LEU A 241 2.53 18.99 -11.11
CA LEU A 241 1.37 19.21 -11.98
C LEU A 241 1.69 19.89 -13.33
N PRO A 242 2.59 20.88 -13.43
CA PRO A 242 2.91 21.51 -14.73
C PRO A 242 3.51 20.53 -15.76
N ASN A 243 4.08 19.40 -15.32
CA ASN A 243 4.68 18.38 -16.17
C ASN A 243 3.75 17.21 -16.45
N VAL A 244 2.49 17.24 -15.96
CA VAL A 244 1.50 16.18 -16.18
C VAL A 244 0.62 16.52 -17.39
N ARG A 245 0.54 15.60 -18.35
CA ARG A 245 -0.41 15.62 -19.45
C ARG A 245 -1.54 14.65 -19.15
N LEU A 246 -2.69 15.19 -18.81
CA LEU A 246 -3.90 14.41 -18.48
C LEU A 246 -4.63 13.94 -19.75
N GLY A 247 -5.42 12.87 -19.64
CA GLY A 247 -6.18 12.31 -20.75
C GLY A 247 -5.31 11.65 -21.83
N CYS A 248 -4.10 11.22 -21.47
CA CYS A 248 -3.12 10.64 -22.38
C CYS A 248 -2.93 9.13 -22.10
N THR A 249 -3.60 8.28 -22.89
CA THR A 249 -3.48 6.82 -22.78
C THR A 249 -2.30 6.34 -23.60
N VAL A 250 -1.24 5.85 -22.95
CA VAL A 250 -0.07 5.28 -23.63
C VAL A 250 -0.43 3.91 -24.21
N GLU A 251 -0.17 3.74 -25.51
CA GLU A 251 -0.42 2.51 -26.26
C GLU A 251 0.86 1.69 -26.44
N SER A 252 2.02 2.35 -26.65
CA SER A 252 3.29 1.65 -26.81
C SER A 252 4.51 2.48 -26.41
N ALA A 253 5.58 1.78 -26.04
CA ALA A 253 6.94 2.30 -25.90
C ALA A 253 7.87 1.40 -26.71
N GLU A 254 8.71 1.99 -27.59
CA GLU A 254 9.60 1.27 -28.51
C GLU A 254 11.01 1.83 -28.38
N TRP A 255 11.98 0.95 -28.13
CA TRP A 255 13.41 1.28 -28.05
C TRP A 255 14.07 1.32 -29.42
N HIS A 256 14.97 2.28 -29.63
CA HIS A 256 15.77 2.41 -30.84
C HIS A 256 17.25 2.29 -30.49
N ASP A 257 17.87 1.19 -30.94
CA ASP A 257 19.29 0.89 -30.64
C ASP A 257 20.28 1.89 -31.28
N THR A 258 19.86 2.61 -32.34
CA THR A 258 20.73 3.59 -33.04
C THR A 258 20.84 4.91 -32.31
N ASP A 259 19.75 5.34 -31.68
CA ASP A 259 19.63 6.68 -31.08
C ASP A 259 19.66 6.62 -29.56
N HIS A 260 19.64 5.40 -28.98
CA HIS A 260 19.52 5.13 -27.55
C HIS A 260 18.34 5.86 -26.92
N ARG A 261 17.18 5.85 -27.60
CA ARG A 261 15.98 6.55 -27.15
C ARG A 261 14.73 5.67 -27.29
N TRP A 262 13.78 5.97 -26.44
CA TRP A 262 12.43 5.42 -26.49
C TRP A 262 11.52 6.32 -27.34
N THR A 263 10.65 5.72 -28.15
CA THR A 263 9.50 6.35 -28.78
C THR A 263 8.25 5.91 -28.07
N VAL A 264 7.56 6.81 -27.37
CA VAL A 264 6.32 6.56 -26.66
C VAL A 264 5.15 7.11 -27.45
N ARG A 265 4.17 6.24 -27.81
CA ARG A 265 2.95 6.61 -28.52
C ARG A 265 1.77 6.61 -27.55
N TYR A 266 0.99 7.66 -27.56
CA TYR A 266 -0.19 7.80 -26.72
C TYR A 266 -1.34 8.42 -27.48
N ARG A 267 -2.57 8.15 -27.02
CA ARG A 267 -3.81 8.70 -27.56
C ARG A 267 -4.40 9.69 -26.55
N ASP A 268 -4.80 10.86 -27.06
CA ASP A 268 -5.49 11.86 -26.25
C ASP A 268 -7.00 11.57 -26.15
N THR A 269 -7.74 12.40 -25.38
CA THR A 269 -9.18 12.27 -25.18
C THR A 269 -10.00 12.47 -26.48
N ALA A 270 -9.45 13.13 -27.49
CA ALA A 270 -10.08 13.29 -28.80
C ALA A 270 -9.81 12.08 -29.71
N GLY A 271 -9.03 11.10 -29.26
CA GLY A 271 -8.63 9.94 -30.03
C GLY A 271 -7.45 10.19 -30.98
N ALA A 272 -6.80 11.36 -30.95
CA ALA A 272 -5.63 11.65 -31.77
C ALA A 272 -4.40 10.94 -31.23
N LEU A 273 -3.60 10.36 -32.14
CA LEU A 273 -2.35 9.68 -31.81
C LEU A 273 -1.19 10.70 -31.78
N HIS A 274 -0.44 10.68 -30.69
CA HIS A 274 0.72 11.52 -30.48
C HIS A 274 1.96 10.67 -30.21
N THR A 275 3.13 11.28 -30.39
CA THR A 275 4.42 10.64 -30.14
C THR A 275 5.31 11.59 -29.33
N VAL A 276 6.04 11.02 -28.37
CA VAL A 276 7.12 11.69 -27.63
C VAL A 276 8.31 10.75 -27.56
N THR A 277 9.52 11.31 -27.64
CA THR A 277 10.77 10.55 -27.47
C THR A 277 11.40 10.89 -26.13
N ALA A 278 12.11 9.94 -25.52
CA ALA A 278 12.83 10.14 -24.27
C ALA A 278 14.04 9.20 -24.17
N ALA A 279 15.07 9.60 -23.42
CA ALA A 279 16.19 8.74 -23.09
C ALA A 279 15.80 7.65 -22.10
N VAL A 280 14.83 7.92 -21.24
CA VAL A 280 14.37 7.03 -20.16
C VAL A 280 12.86 6.96 -20.11
N VAL A 281 12.33 5.77 -19.87
CA VAL A 281 10.90 5.55 -19.60
C VAL A 281 10.72 4.91 -18.21
N ILE A 282 9.87 5.51 -17.39
CA ILE A 282 9.48 4.98 -16.08
C ILE A 282 8.00 4.61 -16.15
N SER A 283 7.69 3.32 -16.03
CA SER A 283 6.32 2.83 -15.94
C SER A 283 5.82 2.87 -14.49
N ALA A 284 4.84 3.73 -14.21
CA ALA A 284 4.18 3.90 -12.92
C ALA A 284 2.68 3.59 -13.00
N VAL A 285 2.29 2.64 -13.85
CA VAL A 285 0.89 2.32 -14.18
C VAL A 285 0.16 1.55 -13.07
N GLY A 286 0.89 0.98 -12.10
CA GLY A 286 0.33 0.15 -11.04
C GLY A 286 -0.10 -1.25 -11.51
N GLN A 287 -0.50 -2.11 -10.56
CA GLN A 287 -0.94 -3.48 -10.82
C GLN A 287 -2.47 -3.65 -10.75
N LEU A 288 -3.14 -2.88 -9.89
CA LEU A 288 -4.59 -2.95 -9.66
C LEU A 288 -5.33 -1.89 -10.49
N ASN A 289 -5.10 -1.89 -11.79
CA ASN A 289 -5.57 -0.85 -12.71
C ASN A 289 -6.56 -1.38 -13.78
N ARG A 290 -6.77 -2.70 -13.86
CA ARG A 290 -7.67 -3.32 -14.82
C ARG A 290 -8.66 -4.25 -14.12
N PRO A 291 -9.97 -4.02 -14.29
CA PRO A 291 -10.99 -4.90 -13.72
C PRO A 291 -10.91 -6.30 -14.35
N LYS A 292 -11.01 -7.34 -13.52
CA LYS A 292 -11.11 -8.72 -13.96
C LYS A 292 -12.57 -9.11 -14.09
N PHE A 293 -13.06 -9.23 -15.30
CA PHE A 293 -14.37 -9.81 -15.57
C PHE A 293 -14.30 -11.34 -15.59
N PRO A 294 -15.32 -12.03 -15.08
CA PRO A 294 -15.34 -13.50 -15.03
C PRO A 294 -15.81 -14.08 -16.37
N THR A 295 -15.02 -13.84 -17.43
CA THR A 295 -15.35 -14.25 -18.81
C THR A 295 -15.38 -15.76 -18.99
N GLU A 296 -14.82 -16.51 -18.05
CA GLU A 296 -14.85 -17.97 -17.99
C GLU A 296 -16.20 -18.54 -17.52
N ILE A 297 -17.08 -17.72 -16.96
CA ILE A 297 -18.42 -18.16 -16.55
C ILE A 297 -19.30 -18.28 -17.78
N ASP A 298 -19.95 -19.45 -17.95
CA ASP A 298 -20.88 -19.67 -19.06
C ASP A 298 -21.96 -18.58 -19.11
N GLY A 299 -22.28 -18.09 -20.30
CA GLY A 299 -23.25 -17.02 -20.48
C GLY A 299 -22.79 -15.63 -20.04
N PHE A 300 -21.49 -15.41 -19.78
CA PHE A 300 -20.97 -14.06 -19.53
C PHE A 300 -21.41 -13.10 -20.65
N GLY A 301 -21.94 -11.93 -20.26
CA GLY A 301 -22.48 -10.93 -21.21
C GLY A 301 -23.94 -11.18 -21.65
N SER A 302 -24.58 -12.27 -21.24
CA SER A 302 -25.99 -12.55 -21.57
C SER A 302 -27.01 -11.87 -20.66
N PHE A 303 -26.57 -11.33 -19.51
CA PHE A 303 -27.46 -10.66 -18.56
C PHE A 303 -28.11 -9.43 -19.19
N ALA A 304 -29.44 -9.35 -19.15
CA ALA A 304 -30.21 -8.30 -19.79
C ALA A 304 -30.36 -7.02 -18.93
N GLY A 305 -30.10 -7.11 -17.64
CA GLY A 305 -30.14 -5.99 -16.70
C GLY A 305 -28.85 -5.18 -16.65
N LEU A 306 -28.73 -4.31 -15.66
CA LEU A 306 -27.53 -3.52 -15.44
C LEU A 306 -26.42 -4.39 -14.82
N ALA A 307 -25.26 -4.50 -15.51
CA ALA A 307 -24.09 -5.22 -15.00
C ALA A 307 -22.86 -4.31 -15.04
N PHE A 308 -22.08 -4.26 -13.94
CA PHE A 308 -20.84 -3.48 -13.87
C PHE A 308 -19.83 -4.06 -12.89
N HIS A 309 -18.58 -3.72 -13.11
CA HIS A 309 -17.49 -4.04 -12.17
C HIS A 309 -17.36 -2.93 -11.12
N SER A 310 -16.95 -3.28 -9.88
CA SER A 310 -16.79 -2.31 -8.79
C SER A 310 -15.90 -1.11 -9.13
N MET A 311 -14.86 -1.30 -9.96
CA MET A 311 -14.01 -0.19 -10.44
C MET A 311 -14.68 0.70 -11.52
N GLN A 312 -15.78 0.26 -12.08
CA GLN A 312 -16.56 0.99 -13.07
C GLN A 312 -17.95 1.32 -12.52
N TRP A 313 -17.98 1.76 -11.26
CA TRP A 313 -19.21 2.07 -10.56
C TRP A 313 -19.93 3.25 -11.24
N PRO A 314 -21.16 3.07 -11.74
CA PRO A 314 -21.89 4.17 -12.39
C PRO A 314 -22.22 5.27 -11.37
N ALA A 315 -21.97 6.54 -11.73
CA ALA A 315 -22.12 7.68 -10.82
C ALA A 315 -23.56 7.85 -10.27
N ASP A 316 -24.56 7.48 -11.05
CA ASP A 316 -26.00 7.70 -10.82
C ASP A 316 -26.78 6.40 -10.67
N VAL A 317 -26.11 5.28 -10.32
CA VAL A 317 -26.80 4.01 -10.11
C VAL A 317 -27.73 4.10 -8.88
N ASP A 318 -29.01 3.82 -9.08
CA ASP A 318 -30.02 3.72 -8.02
C ASP A 318 -30.37 2.24 -7.78
N LEU A 319 -30.02 1.76 -6.58
CA LEU A 319 -30.25 0.39 -6.17
C LEU A 319 -31.53 0.22 -5.31
N ARG A 320 -32.26 1.29 -5.03
CA ARG A 320 -33.49 1.24 -4.22
C ARG A 320 -34.57 0.39 -4.88
N GLY A 321 -35.09 -0.57 -4.12
CA GLY A 321 -36.10 -1.52 -4.60
C GLY A 321 -35.60 -2.48 -5.68
N LYS A 322 -34.28 -2.65 -5.84
CA LYS A 322 -33.68 -3.58 -6.80
C LYS A 322 -33.25 -4.87 -6.10
N ARG A 323 -33.40 -5.98 -6.81
CA ARG A 323 -32.75 -7.24 -6.47
C ARG A 323 -31.33 -7.18 -7.04
N VAL A 324 -30.35 -7.31 -6.17
CA VAL A 324 -28.92 -7.19 -6.54
C VAL A 324 -28.22 -8.51 -6.30
N VAL A 325 -27.44 -8.96 -7.26
CA VAL A 325 -26.46 -10.05 -7.07
C VAL A 325 -25.06 -9.46 -7.13
N CYS A 326 -24.22 -9.81 -6.15
CA CYS A 326 -22.79 -9.49 -6.17
C CYS A 326 -21.97 -10.78 -6.30
N ILE A 327 -21.08 -10.85 -7.29
CA ILE A 327 -20.14 -11.95 -7.45
C ILE A 327 -18.81 -11.59 -6.78
N GLY A 328 -18.53 -12.21 -5.64
CA GLY A 328 -17.28 -12.09 -4.91
C GLY A 328 -17.37 -11.37 -3.57
N THR A 329 -16.42 -11.73 -2.68
CA THR A 329 -16.28 -11.22 -1.30
C THR A 329 -14.82 -10.76 -1.03
N GLY A 330 -14.18 -10.11 -2.01
CA GLY A 330 -12.86 -9.50 -1.84
C GLY A 330 -12.94 -8.16 -1.08
N ALA A 331 -11.78 -7.52 -0.86
CA ALA A 331 -11.67 -6.28 -0.07
C ALA A 331 -12.61 -5.18 -0.56
N SER A 332 -12.71 -4.92 -1.87
CA SER A 332 -13.65 -3.93 -2.41
C SER A 332 -15.10 -4.30 -2.13
N ALA A 333 -15.46 -5.59 -2.26
CA ALA A 333 -16.82 -6.04 -2.03
C ALA A 333 -17.24 -5.79 -0.57
N LEU A 334 -16.40 -6.10 0.40
CA LEU A 334 -16.69 -5.87 1.81
C LEU A 334 -16.86 -4.36 2.13
N GLN A 335 -16.26 -3.48 1.33
CA GLN A 335 -16.41 -2.03 1.49
C GLN A 335 -17.73 -1.51 0.92
N PHE A 336 -18.17 -1.96 -0.26
CA PHE A 336 -19.40 -1.42 -0.88
C PHE A 336 -20.67 -2.20 -0.52
N LEU A 337 -20.59 -3.47 -0.17
CA LEU A 337 -21.77 -4.30 0.12
C LEU A 337 -22.64 -3.77 1.28
N PRO A 338 -22.10 -3.17 2.35
CA PRO A 338 -22.92 -2.51 3.37
C PRO A 338 -23.85 -1.45 2.78
N PHE A 339 -23.36 -0.61 1.86
CA PHE A 339 -24.14 0.44 1.20
C PHE A 339 -25.17 -0.13 0.20
N VAL A 340 -24.83 -1.22 -0.48
CA VAL A 340 -25.78 -1.94 -1.34
C VAL A 340 -26.90 -2.56 -0.51
N ALA A 341 -26.56 -3.20 0.61
CA ALA A 341 -27.52 -3.82 1.51
C ALA A 341 -28.51 -2.84 2.15
N GLU A 342 -28.11 -1.57 2.30
CA GLU A 342 -28.99 -0.50 2.81
C GLU A 342 -30.04 -0.06 1.79
N GLN A 343 -29.74 -0.16 0.50
CA GLN A 343 -30.57 0.35 -0.59
C GLN A 343 -31.38 -0.75 -1.28
N ALA A 344 -30.79 -1.91 -1.48
CA ALA A 344 -31.41 -2.99 -2.25
C ALA A 344 -32.64 -3.59 -1.53
N GLU A 345 -33.65 -3.98 -2.31
CA GLU A 345 -34.76 -4.79 -1.83
C GLU A 345 -34.27 -6.18 -1.37
N GLN A 346 -33.39 -6.78 -2.18
CA GLN A 346 -32.71 -8.04 -1.88
C GLN A 346 -31.29 -7.98 -2.39
N LEU A 347 -30.35 -8.47 -1.58
CA LEU A 347 -28.94 -8.63 -1.94
C LEU A 347 -28.51 -10.08 -1.80
N VAL A 348 -28.10 -10.70 -2.90
CA VAL A 348 -27.46 -12.02 -2.89
C VAL A 348 -25.95 -11.83 -3.09
N VAL A 349 -25.17 -12.31 -2.14
CA VAL A 349 -23.70 -12.26 -2.19
C VAL A 349 -23.17 -13.66 -2.45
N THR A 350 -22.44 -13.85 -3.57
CA THR A 350 -21.84 -15.16 -3.85
C THR A 350 -20.41 -15.21 -3.34
N GLN A 351 -20.08 -16.26 -2.62
CA GLN A 351 -18.77 -16.46 -2.00
C GLN A 351 -18.17 -17.81 -2.41
N ARG A 352 -17.11 -17.79 -3.19
CA ARG A 352 -16.35 -18.99 -3.51
C ARG A 352 -15.43 -19.41 -2.37
N THR A 353 -14.79 -18.45 -1.73
CA THR A 353 -13.87 -18.65 -0.60
C THR A 353 -14.06 -17.50 0.37
N ALA A 354 -14.23 -17.79 1.66
CA ALA A 354 -14.35 -16.77 2.69
C ALA A 354 -13.03 -16.01 2.87
N PRO A 355 -13.01 -14.68 3.06
CA PRO A 355 -11.83 -13.94 3.42
C PRO A 355 -11.55 -14.03 4.93
N TRP A 356 -10.27 -14.02 5.36
CA TRP A 356 -9.93 -13.71 6.74
C TRP A 356 -10.24 -12.25 7.03
N LEU A 357 -10.97 -12.00 8.13
CA LEU A 357 -11.25 -10.67 8.64
C LEU A 357 -10.22 -10.32 9.72
N ALA A 358 -9.55 -9.19 9.56
CA ALA A 358 -8.62 -8.65 10.55
C ALA A 358 -9.36 -7.64 11.44
N PRO A 359 -9.58 -7.94 12.74
CA PRO A 359 -10.23 -7.02 13.66
C PRO A 359 -9.53 -5.65 13.65
N THR A 360 -10.28 -4.60 13.35
CA THR A 360 -9.74 -3.25 13.22
C THR A 360 -10.80 -2.27 13.74
N PRO A 361 -10.88 -2.05 15.06
CA PRO A 361 -11.92 -1.21 15.67
C PRO A 361 -12.03 0.18 15.04
N ASP A 362 -10.88 0.78 14.69
CA ASP A 362 -10.79 2.14 14.17
C ASP A 362 -11.02 2.23 12.65
N TYR A 363 -11.41 1.13 11.99
CA TYR A 363 -11.44 1.09 10.52
C TYR A 363 -12.35 2.15 9.90
N HIS A 364 -13.49 2.42 10.50
CA HIS A 364 -14.45 3.43 10.05
C HIS A 364 -14.47 4.69 10.92
N GLU A 365 -13.71 4.68 12.02
CA GLU A 365 -13.76 5.73 13.02
C GLU A 365 -12.93 6.97 12.62
N PRO A 366 -13.39 8.17 12.95
CA PRO A 366 -12.58 9.37 12.85
C PRO A 366 -11.42 9.33 13.85
N VAL A 367 -10.34 10.02 13.54
CA VAL A 367 -9.25 10.25 14.50
C VAL A 367 -9.74 11.21 15.57
N ALA A 368 -9.65 10.79 16.83
CA ALA A 368 -10.06 11.63 17.97
C ALA A 368 -9.23 12.92 18.05
N ASP A 369 -9.86 14.01 18.49
CA ASP A 369 -9.21 15.33 18.61
C ASP A 369 -7.97 15.27 19.51
N GLY A 370 -8.04 14.54 20.63
CA GLY A 370 -6.90 14.36 21.52
C GLY A 370 -5.72 13.65 20.85
N LEU A 371 -5.96 12.67 20.00
CA LEU A 371 -4.89 11.99 19.25
C LEU A 371 -4.29 12.92 18.19
N ARG A 372 -5.11 13.70 17.47
CA ARG A 372 -4.60 14.74 16.54
C ARG A 372 -3.77 15.79 17.26
N TRP A 373 -4.20 16.18 18.45
CA TRP A 373 -3.44 17.09 19.29
C TRP A 373 -2.06 16.52 19.65
N LEU A 374 -1.99 15.25 20.07
CA LEU A 374 -0.72 14.56 20.37
C LEU A 374 0.22 14.56 19.16
N TYR A 375 -0.27 14.24 17.95
CA TYR A 375 0.55 14.28 16.75
C TYR A 375 1.09 15.68 16.43
N GLY A 376 0.32 16.73 16.68
CA GLY A 376 0.71 18.11 16.39
C GLY A 376 1.60 18.77 17.46
N HIS A 377 1.57 18.28 18.71
CA HIS A 377 2.18 18.98 19.85
C HIS A 377 3.33 18.19 20.50
N VAL A 378 3.42 16.87 20.26
CA VAL A 378 4.44 16.02 20.89
C VAL A 378 5.47 15.59 19.84
N PRO A 379 6.64 16.24 19.77
CA PRO A 379 7.71 15.88 18.85
C PRO A 379 8.11 14.41 18.98
N GLY A 380 8.24 13.73 17.83
CA GLY A 380 8.59 12.32 17.78
C GLY A 380 7.40 11.36 17.94
N TYR A 381 6.23 11.82 18.42
CA TYR A 381 5.11 10.91 18.66
C TYR A 381 4.52 10.33 17.34
N SER A 382 4.41 11.14 16.31
CA SER A 382 3.98 10.70 14.98
C SER A 382 4.96 9.69 14.38
N GLU A 383 6.25 9.96 14.51
CA GLU A 383 7.35 9.16 13.99
C GLU A 383 7.43 7.79 14.68
N PHE A 384 7.43 7.76 16.03
CA PHE A 384 7.41 6.49 16.76
C PHE A 384 6.10 5.70 16.54
N ASN A 385 4.96 6.38 16.38
CA ASN A 385 3.71 5.70 16.00
C ASN A 385 3.79 5.12 14.57
N ARG A 386 4.36 5.87 13.60
CA ARG A 386 4.62 5.37 12.26
C ARG A 386 5.53 4.14 12.30
N PHE A 387 6.57 4.15 13.13
CA PHE A 387 7.43 2.99 13.32
C PHE A 387 6.68 1.79 13.90
N ALA A 388 5.88 1.98 14.95
CA ALA A 388 5.07 0.91 15.53
C ALA A 388 4.12 0.26 14.49
N ILE A 389 3.53 1.08 13.60
CA ILE A 389 2.70 0.60 12.49
C ILE A 389 3.55 -0.13 11.46
N PHE A 390 4.68 0.46 11.04
CA PHE A 390 5.62 -0.14 10.10
C PHE A 390 6.07 -1.53 10.55
N TRP A 391 6.45 -1.67 11.82
CA TRP A 391 6.92 -2.92 12.41
C TRP A 391 5.82 -3.98 12.46
N ARG A 392 4.68 -3.67 13.12
CA ARG A 392 3.59 -4.63 13.32
C ARG A 392 2.88 -5.07 12.04
N MET A 393 2.96 -4.27 10.97
CA MET A 393 2.39 -4.56 9.66
C MET A 393 3.44 -4.97 8.63
N GLY A 394 4.69 -5.06 9.02
CA GLY A 394 5.84 -5.36 8.19
C GLY A 394 6.67 -6.52 8.75
N ASP A 395 7.94 -6.25 8.97
CA ASP A 395 8.93 -7.27 9.32
C ASP A 395 8.63 -7.97 10.66
N GLY A 396 8.00 -7.29 11.61
CA GLY A 396 7.53 -7.90 12.84
C GLY A 396 6.42 -8.96 12.69
N ALA A 397 5.74 -8.97 11.54
CA ALA A 397 4.67 -9.95 11.25
C ALA A 397 5.11 -11.06 10.28
N ILE A 398 6.29 -10.96 9.66
CA ILE A 398 6.70 -11.87 8.58
C ILE A 398 6.84 -13.32 9.05
N ALA A 399 7.31 -13.54 10.29
CA ALA A 399 7.45 -14.87 10.85
C ALA A 399 6.13 -15.67 10.87
N GLY A 400 4.99 -14.99 11.03
CA GLY A 400 3.67 -15.63 11.05
C GLY A 400 3.21 -16.20 9.70
N VAL A 401 3.89 -15.89 8.61
CA VAL A 401 3.54 -16.36 7.26
C VAL A 401 4.62 -17.25 6.63
N CYS A 402 5.75 -17.46 7.29
CA CYS A 402 6.78 -18.40 6.85
C CYS A 402 6.33 -19.85 7.13
N VAL A 403 6.47 -20.71 6.12
CA VAL A 403 6.11 -22.13 6.27
C VAL A 403 7.18 -22.85 7.10
N ASP A 404 6.76 -23.46 8.21
CA ASP A 404 7.58 -24.45 8.92
C ASP A 404 7.31 -25.82 8.29
N PRO A 405 8.29 -26.45 7.64
CA PRO A 405 8.10 -27.74 6.98
C PRO A 405 7.76 -28.88 7.94
N ASP A 406 8.08 -28.74 9.22
CA ASP A 406 7.80 -29.74 10.27
C ASP A 406 6.48 -29.45 11.01
N TRP A 407 5.74 -28.42 10.63
CA TRP A 407 4.50 -28.02 11.27
C TRP A 407 3.36 -29.02 11.05
N PRO A 408 2.75 -29.59 12.12
CA PRO A 408 1.72 -30.60 11.98
C PRO A 408 0.33 -30.04 11.64
N GLY A 409 0.15 -28.70 11.59
CA GLY A 409 -1.14 -28.03 11.45
C GLY A 409 -1.78 -28.11 10.07
N GLY A 410 -1.12 -28.73 9.10
CA GLY A 410 -1.65 -29.01 7.77
C GLY A 410 -1.95 -27.75 6.94
N GLU A 411 -3.11 -27.77 6.24
CA GLU A 411 -3.46 -26.72 5.28
C GLU A 411 -4.04 -25.44 5.91
N ARG A 412 -4.31 -25.41 7.22
CA ARG A 412 -5.02 -24.31 7.90
C ARG A 412 -4.10 -23.31 8.59
N SER A 413 -2.86 -23.68 8.85
CA SER A 413 -1.83 -22.84 9.44
C SER A 413 -0.46 -23.33 8.97
N VAL A 414 0.54 -22.45 8.95
CA VAL A 414 1.87 -22.76 8.41
C VAL A 414 2.96 -22.84 9.48
N ASN A 415 2.68 -22.42 10.70
CA ASN A 415 3.54 -22.49 11.89
C ASN A 415 2.72 -22.15 13.15
N GLU A 416 3.38 -22.13 14.32
CA GLU A 416 2.74 -21.86 15.61
C GLU A 416 2.12 -20.46 15.69
N VAL A 417 2.81 -19.43 15.19
CA VAL A 417 2.31 -18.04 15.16
C VAL A 417 1.11 -17.91 14.21
N SER A 418 1.17 -18.58 13.08
CA SER A 418 0.04 -18.67 12.14
C SER A 418 -1.18 -19.33 12.78
N GLU A 419 -0.98 -20.42 13.56
CA GLU A 419 -2.06 -21.11 14.27
C GLU A 419 -2.66 -20.23 15.37
N PHE A 420 -1.83 -19.55 16.15
CA PHE A 420 -2.30 -18.58 17.14
C PHE A 420 -3.13 -17.47 16.48
N THR A 421 -2.63 -16.90 15.37
CA THR A 421 -3.37 -15.88 14.59
C THR A 421 -4.70 -16.44 14.08
N ARG A 422 -4.71 -17.67 13.55
CA ARG A 422 -5.93 -18.34 13.09
C ARG A 422 -6.97 -18.49 14.21
N GLN A 423 -6.54 -18.85 15.40
CA GLN A 423 -7.42 -18.97 16.57
C GLN A 423 -8.02 -17.62 16.96
N LEU A 424 -7.22 -16.56 17.03
CA LEU A 424 -7.69 -15.20 17.33
C LEU A 424 -8.72 -14.72 16.31
N LEU A 425 -8.43 -14.89 15.02
CA LEU A 425 -9.35 -14.47 13.94
C LEU A 425 -10.63 -15.30 13.91
N THR A 426 -10.53 -16.60 14.24
CA THR A 426 -11.72 -17.47 14.35
C THR A 426 -12.58 -17.06 15.54
N GLU A 427 -11.96 -16.70 16.66
CA GLU A 427 -12.70 -16.23 17.84
C GLU A 427 -13.40 -14.89 17.56
N TYR A 428 -12.75 -13.98 16.87
CA TYR A 428 -13.40 -12.74 16.38
C TYR A 428 -14.67 -13.07 15.56
N LEU A 429 -14.57 -13.98 14.59
CA LEU A 429 -15.73 -14.39 13.80
C LEU A 429 -16.83 -15.03 14.65
N ARG A 430 -16.47 -15.80 15.69
CA ARG A 430 -17.44 -16.37 16.63
C ARG A 430 -18.18 -15.30 17.44
N LEU A 431 -17.46 -14.28 17.87
CA LEU A 431 -18.07 -13.15 18.60
C LEU A 431 -19.05 -12.38 17.70
N GLU A 432 -18.65 -12.12 16.46
CA GLU A 432 -19.46 -11.34 15.51
C GLU A 432 -20.69 -12.13 15.00
N PHE A 433 -20.55 -13.43 14.72
CA PHE A 433 -21.59 -14.27 14.11
C PHE A 433 -22.25 -15.25 15.08
N GLY A 434 -21.97 -15.19 16.38
CA GLY A 434 -22.42 -16.23 17.36
C GLY A 434 -23.93 -16.47 17.43
N SER A 435 -24.75 -15.46 17.10
CA SER A 435 -26.21 -15.59 17.00
C SER A 435 -26.67 -16.28 15.71
N ARG A 436 -25.79 -16.52 14.73
CA ARG A 436 -26.08 -17.07 13.41
C ARG A 436 -25.07 -18.18 13.05
N PRO A 437 -25.19 -19.38 13.68
CA PRO A 437 -24.27 -20.49 13.42
C PRO A 437 -24.26 -20.97 11.95
N ASP A 438 -25.35 -20.75 11.23
CA ASP A 438 -25.46 -21.01 9.79
C ASP A 438 -24.56 -20.10 8.96
N LEU A 439 -24.44 -18.83 9.32
CA LEU A 439 -23.49 -17.90 8.69
C LEU A 439 -22.06 -18.16 9.16
N LEU A 440 -21.85 -18.41 10.45
CA LEU A 440 -20.52 -18.70 10.99
C LEU A 440 -19.84 -19.85 10.22
N ALA A 441 -20.60 -20.92 9.93
CA ALA A 441 -20.08 -22.04 9.14
C ALA A 441 -19.65 -21.67 7.71
N LYS A 442 -20.17 -20.57 7.16
CA LYS A 442 -19.85 -20.09 5.81
C LYS A 442 -18.70 -19.09 5.78
N VAL A 443 -18.44 -18.36 6.89
CA VAL A 443 -17.50 -17.22 6.90
C VAL A 443 -16.14 -17.54 7.52
N VAL A 444 -15.95 -18.70 8.16
CA VAL A 444 -14.65 -19.14 8.67
C VAL A 444 -13.83 -19.74 7.52
N PRO A 445 -12.67 -19.15 7.17
CA PRO A 445 -11.82 -19.67 6.12
C PRO A 445 -11.15 -21.00 6.49
N ASP A 446 -10.82 -21.79 5.48
CA ASP A 446 -10.18 -23.11 5.59
C ASP A 446 -8.70 -23.13 5.17
N TYR A 447 -8.09 -21.95 4.97
CA TYR A 447 -6.70 -21.75 4.57
C TYR A 447 -5.94 -20.88 5.58
N PRO A 448 -4.57 -20.87 5.55
CA PRO A 448 -3.77 -20.11 6.52
C PRO A 448 -4.02 -18.60 6.49
N PRO A 449 -4.04 -17.90 7.64
CA PRO A 449 -3.97 -16.45 7.68
C PRO A 449 -2.75 -15.93 6.90
N GLY A 450 -2.91 -14.81 6.17
CA GLY A 450 -1.86 -14.25 5.32
C GLY A 450 -1.65 -14.95 3.96
N ALA A 451 -2.26 -16.12 3.73
CA ALA A 451 -2.20 -16.78 2.42
C ALA A 451 -2.94 -16.02 1.31
N LYS A 452 -3.92 -15.21 1.70
CA LYS A 452 -4.61 -14.22 0.86
C LYS A 452 -4.71 -12.91 1.62
N ARG A 453 -5.06 -11.82 0.91
CA ARG A 453 -5.29 -10.53 1.58
C ARG A 453 -6.31 -10.68 2.70
N MET A 454 -5.91 -10.37 3.92
CA MET A 454 -6.83 -10.21 5.04
C MET A 454 -7.57 -8.89 4.92
N VAL A 455 -8.88 -8.90 5.15
CA VAL A 455 -9.73 -7.71 5.00
C VAL A 455 -9.97 -7.07 6.36
N ARG A 456 -9.82 -5.75 6.46
CA ARG A 456 -10.10 -5.01 7.69
C ARG A 456 -11.59 -5.01 7.98
N ASP A 457 -11.96 -5.24 9.24
CA ASP A 457 -13.35 -5.21 9.68
C ASP A 457 -13.50 -4.74 11.13
N ASN A 458 -14.62 -4.11 11.43
CA ASN A 458 -15.04 -3.71 12.78
C ASN A 458 -16.49 -4.15 13.03
N GLY A 459 -16.84 -5.38 12.60
CA GLY A 459 -18.17 -5.96 12.73
C GLY A 459 -19.16 -5.52 11.65
N VAL A 460 -18.75 -4.66 10.71
CA VAL A 460 -19.62 -4.20 9.62
C VAL A 460 -20.05 -5.34 8.72
N TRP A 461 -19.14 -6.28 8.43
CA TRP A 461 -19.44 -7.43 7.59
C TRP A 461 -20.52 -8.33 8.21
N ALA A 462 -20.38 -8.65 9.49
CA ALA A 462 -21.39 -9.45 10.20
C ALA A 462 -22.75 -8.76 10.23
N ARG A 463 -22.78 -7.47 10.59
CA ARG A 463 -24.01 -6.66 10.56
C ARG A 463 -24.66 -6.63 9.18
N THR A 464 -23.87 -6.60 8.12
CA THR A 464 -24.35 -6.61 6.73
C THR A 464 -25.00 -7.94 6.39
N LEU A 465 -24.32 -9.08 6.66
CA LEU A 465 -24.83 -10.40 6.35
C LEU A 465 -26.04 -10.81 7.21
N MET A 466 -26.20 -10.25 8.41
CA MET A 466 -27.34 -10.52 9.29
C MET A 466 -28.60 -9.71 8.94
N ARG A 467 -28.54 -8.79 7.95
CA ARG A 467 -29.74 -8.07 7.51
C ARG A 467 -30.74 -9.01 6.85
N PRO A 468 -32.06 -8.83 7.06
CA PRO A 468 -33.10 -9.74 6.55
C PRO A 468 -33.18 -9.77 5.00
N ASN A 469 -32.68 -8.74 4.33
CA ASN A 469 -32.64 -8.64 2.87
C ASN A 469 -31.33 -9.12 2.24
N VAL A 470 -30.40 -9.71 3.04
CA VAL A 470 -29.10 -10.17 2.55
C VAL A 470 -29.00 -11.70 2.67
N GLU A 471 -28.61 -12.34 1.59
CA GLU A 471 -28.34 -13.78 1.52
C GLU A 471 -26.89 -14.04 1.11
N LEU A 472 -26.16 -14.84 1.90
CA LEU A 472 -24.82 -15.34 1.55
C LEU A 472 -24.93 -16.73 0.93
N VAL A 473 -24.59 -16.86 -0.35
CA VAL A 473 -24.57 -18.11 -1.11
C VAL A 473 -23.11 -18.55 -1.32
N THR A 474 -22.80 -19.77 -0.88
CA THR A 474 -21.44 -20.32 -1.02
C THR A 474 -21.34 -21.22 -2.25
N GLY A 475 -20.19 -21.19 -2.92
CA GLY A 475 -19.92 -21.99 -4.12
C GLY A 475 -19.54 -21.12 -5.33
N ALA A 476 -19.33 -21.77 -6.46
CA ALA A 476 -19.03 -21.10 -7.71
C ALA A 476 -20.31 -20.71 -8.47
N VAL A 477 -20.31 -19.59 -9.16
CA VAL A 477 -21.32 -19.27 -10.19
C VAL A 477 -21.01 -20.13 -11.42
N ALA A 478 -21.94 -20.99 -11.81
CA ALA A 478 -21.80 -21.86 -12.96
C ALA A 478 -22.19 -21.18 -14.27
N ARG A 479 -23.22 -20.33 -14.22
CA ARG A 479 -23.70 -19.64 -15.42
C ARG A 479 -24.37 -18.31 -15.09
N ILE A 480 -24.21 -17.35 -15.99
CA ILE A 480 -24.97 -16.09 -16.04
C ILE A 480 -26.11 -16.27 -17.05
N THR A 481 -27.32 -15.85 -16.69
CA THR A 481 -28.51 -15.92 -17.54
C THR A 481 -29.02 -14.52 -17.87
N PRO A 482 -29.95 -14.35 -18.80
CA PRO A 482 -30.57 -13.04 -19.05
C PRO A 482 -31.23 -12.41 -17.84
N THR A 483 -31.63 -13.18 -16.83
CA THR A 483 -32.38 -12.70 -15.64
C THR A 483 -31.60 -12.79 -14.33
N GLY A 484 -30.39 -13.36 -14.31
CA GLY A 484 -29.63 -13.53 -13.08
C GLY A 484 -28.46 -14.50 -13.18
N ILE A 485 -28.24 -15.32 -12.15
CA ILE A 485 -27.17 -16.33 -12.11
C ILE A 485 -27.70 -17.71 -11.72
N VAL A 486 -26.94 -18.75 -12.09
CA VAL A 486 -27.11 -20.12 -11.61
C VAL A 486 -25.82 -20.56 -10.92
N MET A 487 -25.93 -21.07 -9.70
CA MET A 487 -24.83 -21.59 -8.91
C MET A 487 -24.44 -23.01 -9.33
N SER A 488 -23.28 -23.49 -8.90
CA SER A 488 -22.80 -24.86 -9.20
C SER A 488 -23.64 -25.97 -8.56
N ASP A 489 -24.45 -25.67 -7.54
CA ASP A 489 -25.42 -26.60 -6.95
C ASP A 489 -26.78 -26.62 -7.67
N GLY A 490 -26.93 -25.79 -8.71
CA GLY A 490 -28.16 -25.66 -9.50
C GLY A 490 -29.13 -24.61 -8.99
N SER A 491 -28.90 -23.97 -7.84
CA SER A 491 -29.73 -22.86 -7.36
C SER A 491 -29.66 -21.66 -8.30
N ALA A 492 -30.80 -21.01 -8.55
CA ALA A 492 -30.92 -19.86 -9.44
C ALA A 492 -31.30 -18.61 -8.63
N HIS A 493 -30.69 -17.48 -8.95
CA HIS A 493 -30.95 -16.20 -8.31
C HIS A 493 -31.20 -15.14 -9.40
N ASP A 494 -32.46 -14.76 -9.57
CA ASP A 494 -32.85 -13.67 -10.45
C ASP A 494 -32.49 -12.32 -9.83
N CYS A 495 -32.07 -11.37 -10.63
CA CYS A 495 -31.73 -10.02 -10.20
C CYS A 495 -32.02 -8.96 -11.27
N ASP A 496 -32.04 -7.70 -10.85
CA ASP A 496 -32.16 -6.51 -11.69
C ASP A 496 -30.81 -5.88 -11.94
N VAL A 497 -29.84 -6.11 -11.01
CA VAL A 497 -28.48 -5.58 -11.09
C VAL A 497 -27.46 -6.66 -10.73
N LEU A 498 -26.39 -6.79 -11.53
CA LEU A 498 -25.28 -7.70 -11.33
C LEU A 498 -23.98 -6.92 -11.09
N ILE A 499 -23.39 -7.07 -9.90
CA ILE A 499 -22.14 -6.37 -9.54
C ILE A 499 -20.99 -7.39 -9.53
N TYR A 500 -19.95 -7.08 -10.31
CA TYR A 500 -18.73 -7.89 -10.33
C TYR A 500 -17.74 -7.36 -9.28
N GLY A 501 -17.64 -8.03 -8.13
CA GLY A 501 -16.62 -7.87 -7.10
C GLY A 501 -15.45 -8.84 -7.32
N THR A 502 -15.04 -9.03 -8.56
CA THR A 502 -14.17 -10.13 -9.02
C THR A 502 -12.68 -9.77 -9.05
N GLY A 503 -12.33 -8.55 -8.61
CA GLY A 503 -10.94 -8.10 -8.46
C GLY A 503 -10.30 -7.64 -9.78
N TYR A 504 -8.98 -7.83 -9.90
CA TYR A 504 -8.17 -7.23 -10.95
C TYR A 504 -7.36 -8.26 -11.73
N GLU A 505 -6.99 -7.91 -12.97
CA GLU A 505 -6.02 -8.68 -13.78
C GLU A 505 -4.58 -8.37 -13.34
N ALA A 506 -4.28 -8.52 -12.05
CA ALA A 506 -3.04 -8.06 -11.44
C ALA A 506 -1.77 -8.70 -12.03
N SER A 507 -1.84 -9.97 -12.48
CA SER A 507 -0.69 -10.67 -13.07
C SER A 507 -0.38 -10.28 -14.51
N LYS A 508 -1.26 -9.50 -15.16
CA LYS A 508 -1.04 -9.00 -16.53
C LYS A 508 -0.35 -7.64 -16.49
N PHE A 509 0.87 -7.62 -15.99
CA PHE A 509 1.66 -6.40 -15.85
C PHE A 509 1.74 -5.63 -17.17
N LEU A 510 1.64 -4.31 -17.11
CA LEU A 510 1.75 -3.34 -18.20
C LEU A 510 0.72 -3.46 -19.32
N THR A 511 -0.09 -4.53 -19.36
CA THR A 511 -1.13 -4.71 -20.39
C THR A 511 -2.21 -3.64 -20.26
N PRO A 512 -2.73 -3.05 -21.37
CA PRO A 512 -2.52 -3.44 -22.76
C PRO A 512 -1.36 -2.69 -23.47
N MET A 513 -0.58 -1.88 -22.75
CA MET A 513 0.55 -1.13 -23.33
C MET A 513 1.59 -2.10 -23.88
N ARG A 514 1.97 -1.91 -25.14
CA ARG A 514 3.04 -2.69 -25.77
C ARG A 514 4.40 -2.06 -25.48
N VAL A 515 5.36 -2.86 -25.04
CA VAL A 515 6.74 -2.42 -24.80
C VAL A 515 7.68 -3.26 -25.66
N THR A 516 8.45 -2.60 -26.54
CA THR A 516 9.39 -3.25 -27.46
C THR A 516 10.80 -2.80 -27.12
N GLY A 517 11.65 -3.72 -26.72
CA GLY A 517 13.05 -3.50 -26.35
C GLY A 517 14.05 -3.66 -27.49
N ARG A 518 15.31 -3.99 -27.14
CA ARG A 518 16.39 -4.25 -28.10
C ARG A 518 15.98 -5.27 -29.15
N HIS A 519 16.45 -5.05 -30.36
CA HIS A 519 16.21 -5.97 -31.48
C HIS A 519 14.73 -6.25 -31.78
N GLY A 520 13.83 -5.39 -31.34
CA GLY A 520 12.39 -5.51 -31.57
C GLY A 520 11.68 -6.56 -30.71
N VAL A 521 12.30 -7.01 -29.61
CA VAL A 521 11.71 -7.99 -28.68
C VAL A 521 10.53 -7.36 -27.93
N ASP A 522 9.37 -8.01 -27.99
CA ASP A 522 8.19 -7.59 -27.23
C ASP A 522 8.27 -8.11 -25.78
N LEU A 523 8.03 -7.25 -24.80
CA LEU A 523 8.13 -7.57 -23.37
C LEU A 523 7.12 -8.64 -22.94
N HIS A 524 5.91 -8.61 -23.47
CA HIS A 524 4.89 -9.61 -23.14
C HIS A 524 5.20 -10.97 -23.75
N GLU A 525 5.81 -10.99 -24.94
CA GLU A 525 6.31 -12.23 -25.56
C GLU A 525 7.48 -12.81 -24.76
N GLN A 526 8.42 -11.97 -24.29
CA GLN A 526 9.52 -12.39 -23.42
C GLN A 526 9.02 -12.95 -22.10
N TRP A 527 8.04 -12.31 -21.47
CA TRP A 527 7.44 -12.78 -20.23
C TRP A 527 6.55 -14.01 -20.41
N ALA A 528 5.97 -14.23 -21.58
CA ALA A 528 5.08 -15.35 -21.90
C ALA A 528 4.01 -15.61 -20.81
N GLY A 529 3.44 -14.54 -20.23
CA GLY A 529 2.47 -14.62 -19.14
C GLY A 529 3.06 -14.75 -17.73
N ASP A 530 4.40 -14.89 -17.61
CA ASP A 530 5.12 -15.03 -16.33
C ASP A 530 6.07 -13.85 -16.09
N ALA A 531 5.50 -12.69 -15.82
CA ALA A 531 6.25 -11.45 -15.65
C ALA A 531 7.31 -11.53 -14.55
N ARG A 532 8.54 -11.10 -14.89
CA ARG A 532 9.74 -11.11 -14.04
C ARG A 532 10.52 -9.81 -14.21
N ALA A 533 11.08 -9.30 -13.11
CA ALA A 533 11.97 -8.14 -13.14
C ALA A 533 13.00 -8.24 -12.00
N TYR A 534 14.18 -7.67 -12.18
CA TYR A 534 15.15 -7.52 -11.11
C TYR A 534 14.69 -6.44 -10.14
N LEU A 535 14.53 -6.80 -8.86
CA LEU A 535 13.99 -5.96 -7.79
C LEU A 535 12.61 -5.33 -8.11
N GLY A 536 11.88 -5.92 -9.08
CA GLY A 536 10.63 -5.37 -9.58
C GLY A 536 10.79 -4.12 -10.44
N VAL A 537 12.02 -3.76 -10.83
CA VAL A 537 12.36 -2.49 -11.49
C VAL A 537 12.89 -2.66 -12.89
N ALA A 538 13.88 -3.53 -13.11
CA ALA A 538 14.59 -3.63 -14.39
C ALA A 538 14.41 -4.99 -15.06
N VAL A 539 14.35 -4.98 -16.40
CA VAL A 539 14.19 -6.20 -17.24
C VAL A 539 15.30 -6.25 -18.28
N PRO A 540 15.99 -7.40 -18.47
CA PRO A 540 17.01 -7.55 -19.50
C PRO A 540 16.44 -7.37 -20.91
N GLY A 541 17.19 -6.70 -21.79
CA GLY A 541 16.75 -6.39 -23.16
C GLY A 541 15.94 -5.10 -23.28
N PHE A 542 15.70 -4.37 -22.15
CA PHE A 542 14.95 -3.12 -22.11
C PHE A 542 15.77 -2.02 -21.43
N PRO A 543 16.79 -1.47 -22.10
CA PRO A 543 17.66 -0.47 -21.52
C PRO A 543 16.88 0.81 -21.17
N ASN A 544 17.20 1.44 -20.05
CA ASN A 544 16.58 2.68 -19.58
C ASN A 544 15.05 2.60 -19.38
N PHE A 545 14.48 1.37 -19.30
CA PHE A 545 13.07 1.15 -18.99
C PHE A 545 12.93 0.60 -17.58
N PHE A 546 12.18 1.30 -16.73
CA PHE A 546 12.03 0.94 -15.34
C PHE A 546 10.56 0.79 -14.95
N CYS A 547 10.25 -0.25 -14.18
CA CYS A 547 8.94 -0.48 -13.60
C CYS A 547 8.91 0.01 -12.15
N LEU A 548 7.88 0.74 -11.77
CA LEU A 548 7.53 0.99 -10.37
C LEU A 548 6.31 0.15 -10.02
N TYR A 549 6.36 -0.50 -8.86
CA TYR A 549 5.39 -1.51 -8.47
C TYR A 549 5.30 -2.66 -9.51
N GLY A 550 6.47 -3.11 -9.96
CA GLY A 550 6.59 -4.22 -10.92
C GLY A 550 6.46 -5.60 -10.26
N PRO A 551 6.80 -6.68 -11.00
CA PRO A 551 6.71 -8.06 -10.49
C PRO A 551 7.43 -8.25 -9.15
N ASN A 552 6.81 -9.02 -8.25
CA ASN A 552 7.32 -9.36 -6.92
C ASN A 552 7.61 -8.15 -5.99
N THR A 553 6.84 -7.06 -6.10
CA THR A 553 6.92 -5.91 -5.18
C THR A 553 5.61 -5.59 -4.46
N ASN A 554 4.63 -6.50 -4.53
CA ASN A 554 3.39 -6.36 -3.76
C ASN A 554 3.56 -6.83 -2.31
N ILE A 555 2.72 -6.28 -1.44
CA ILE A 555 2.71 -6.54 0.01
C ILE A 555 1.58 -7.49 0.41
N VAL A 556 1.85 -8.34 1.41
CA VAL A 556 0.81 -9.14 2.10
C VAL A 556 0.73 -8.74 3.56
N VAL A 557 1.82 -8.90 4.29
CA VAL A 557 2.00 -8.52 5.71
C VAL A 557 3.16 -7.53 5.89
N ASN A 558 3.81 -7.12 4.82
CA ASN A 558 5.04 -6.36 4.84
C ASN A 558 4.84 -4.90 4.40
N GLY A 559 4.15 -4.12 5.23
CA GLY A 559 4.20 -2.67 5.21
C GLY A 559 3.27 -1.97 4.23
N SER A 560 3.79 -0.95 3.57
CA SER A 560 3.05 -0.05 2.67
C SER A 560 3.65 -0.04 1.28
N ILE A 561 2.79 0.01 0.27
CA ILE A 561 3.25 0.14 -1.13
C ILE A 561 3.95 1.49 -1.40
N ILE A 562 3.67 2.51 -0.59
CA ILE A 562 4.37 3.79 -0.68
C ILE A 562 5.85 3.62 -0.34
N TYR A 563 6.17 2.81 0.67
CA TYR A 563 7.55 2.46 1.00
C TYR A 563 8.28 1.81 -0.18
N PHE A 564 7.65 0.83 -0.84
CA PHE A 564 8.20 0.20 -2.05
C PHE A 564 8.38 1.21 -3.19
N SER A 565 7.46 2.13 -3.35
CA SER A 565 7.57 3.19 -4.35
C SER A 565 8.73 4.13 -4.06
N GLU A 566 8.94 4.53 -2.80
CA GLU A 566 10.07 5.39 -2.41
C GLU A 566 11.41 4.69 -2.62
N CYS A 567 11.54 3.44 -2.23
CA CYS A 567 12.73 2.63 -2.47
C CYS A 567 12.98 2.42 -3.98
N GLY A 568 11.94 2.10 -4.75
CA GLY A 568 12.05 1.88 -6.19
C GLY A 568 12.42 3.13 -6.96
N VAL A 569 11.84 4.29 -6.64
CA VAL A 569 12.18 5.56 -7.27
C VAL A 569 13.62 5.96 -6.94
N ARG A 570 14.06 5.81 -5.67
CA ARG A 570 15.45 6.03 -5.31
C ARG A 570 16.40 5.13 -6.11
N TYR A 571 16.04 3.86 -6.26
CA TYR A 571 16.84 2.92 -7.04
C TYR A 571 16.96 3.33 -8.50
N VAL A 572 15.87 3.76 -9.13
CA VAL A 572 15.91 4.32 -10.51
C VAL A 572 16.85 5.52 -10.58
N LEU A 573 16.78 6.45 -9.63
CA LEU A 573 17.68 7.60 -9.60
C LEU A 573 19.16 7.20 -9.41
N ASN A 574 19.44 6.17 -8.61
CA ASN A 574 20.80 5.62 -8.47
C ASN A 574 21.30 4.98 -9.78
N LEU A 575 20.40 4.35 -10.56
CA LEU A 575 20.73 3.83 -11.88
C LEU A 575 21.04 4.97 -12.87
N LEU A 576 20.27 6.04 -12.85
CA LEU A 576 20.56 7.23 -13.65
C LEU A 576 21.88 7.88 -13.24
N GLU A 577 22.14 8.00 -11.94
CA GLU A 577 23.41 8.50 -11.42
C GLU A 577 24.60 7.65 -11.92
N LEU A 578 24.46 6.32 -11.83
CA LEU A 578 25.48 5.38 -12.29
C LEU A 578 25.73 5.50 -13.80
N MET A 579 24.68 5.59 -14.61
CA MET A 579 24.77 5.79 -16.05
C MET A 579 25.50 7.09 -16.40
N LEU A 580 25.09 8.20 -15.80
CA LEU A 580 25.66 9.53 -16.03
C LEU A 580 27.12 9.62 -15.56
N ALA A 581 27.46 9.05 -14.40
CA ALA A 581 28.82 9.04 -13.87
C ALA A 581 29.80 8.28 -14.78
N ASN A 582 29.30 7.28 -15.50
CA ASN A 582 30.07 6.53 -16.50
C ASN A 582 30.03 7.17 -17.90
N ARG A 583 29.33 8.30 -18.09
CA ARG A 583 29.13 8.96 -19.39
C ARG A 583 28.51 8.02 -20.42
N ALA A 584 27.64 7.17 -19.98
CA ALA A 584 26.95 6.18 -20.77
C ALA A 584 25.55 6.68 -21.16
N ASP A 585 25.04 6.20 -22.29
CA ASP A 585 23.69 6.50 -22.79
C ASP A 585 22.67 5.42 -22.39
N THR A 586 23.16 4.24 -21.99
CA THR A 586 22.30 3.12 -21.63
C THR A 586 22.72 2.44 -20.33
N ILE A 587 21.72 1.98 -19.58
CA ILE A 587 21.89 1.08 -18.43
C ILE A 587 20.83 -0.03 -18.49
N GLU A 588 21.28 -1.26 -18.36
CA GLU A 588 20.43 -2.44 -18.50
C GLU A 588 20.88 -3.53 -17.51
N VAL A 589 19.95 -4.16 -16.82
CA VAL A 589 20.30 -5.27 -15.91
C VAL A 589 20.81 -6.49 -16.68
N ARG A 590 21.83 -7.15 -16.14
CA ARG A 590 22.37 -8.40 -16.72
C ARG A 590 21.37 -9.53 -16.60
N GLN A 591 21.33 -10.40 -17.61
CA GLN A 591 20.42 -11.54 -17.65
C GLN A 591 20.67 -12.53 -16.51
N ASP A 592 21.94 -12.84 -16.21
CA ASP A 592 22.31 -13.78 -15.14
C ASP A 592 21.90 -13.26 -13.75
N VAL A 593 22.10 -11.98 -13.47
CA VAL A 593 21.69 -11.32 -12.23
C VAL A 593 20.16 -11.34 -12.06
N HIS A 594 19.43 -11.00 -13.14
CA HIS A 594 17.98 -11.06 -13.18
C HIS A 594 17.47 -12.48 -12.88
N ASP A 595 18.06 -13.50 -13.51
CA ASP A 595 17.60 -14.89 -13.40
C ASP A 595 17.89 -15.47 -12.01
N GLU A 596 19.07 -15.20 -11.45
CA GLU A 596 19.44 -15.60 -10.08
C GLU A 596 18.50 -14.98 -9.05
N PHE A 597 18.25 -13.67 -9.16
CA PHE A 597 17.31 -12.98 -8.26
C PHE A 597 15.90 -13.58 -8.33
N ASN A 598 15.37 -13.80 -9.54
CA ASN A 598 14.03 -14.34 -9.70
C ASN A 598 13.93 -15.80 -9.24
N ALA A 599 14.98 -16.61 -9.42
CA ALA A 599 15.04 -17.97 -8.87
C ALA A 599 14.97 -17.97 -7.34
N ARG A 600 15.69 -17.04 -6.69
CA ARG A 600 15.63 -16.84 -5.24
C ARG A 600 14.24 -16.36 -4.80
N CYS A 601 13.66 -15.37 -5.47
CA CYS A 601 12.30 -14.90 -5.21
C CYS A 601 11.27 -16.04 -5.28
N ASP A 602 11.38 -16.90 -6.27
CA ASP A 602 10.47 -18.03 -6.43
C ASP A 602 10.63 -19.08 -5.32
N ALA A 603 11.88 -19.32 -4.87
CA ALA A 603 12.15 -20.25 -3.76
C ALA A 603 11.51 -19.73 -2.45
N GLU A 604 11.75 -18.48 -2.11
CA GLU A 604 11.21 -17.86 -0.89
C GLU A 604 9.68 -17.74 -0.95
N ASN A 605 9.10 -17.35 -2.10
CA ASN A 605 7.65 -17.31 -2.24
C ASN A 605 6.98 -18.67 -2.02
N ARG A 606 7.64 -19.78 -2.38
CA ARG A 606 7.14 -21.14 -2.08
C ARG A 606 7.17 -21.47 -0.59
N ALA A 607 8.09 -20.86 0.16
CA ALA A 607 8.21 -21.01 1.61
C ALA A 607 7.28 -20.09 2.41
N MET A 608 6.38 -19.36 1.75
CA MET A 608 5.40 -18.47 2.39
C MET A 608 3.99 -19.06 2.33
N ALA A 609 3.13 -18.66 3.28
CA ALA A 609 1.73 -19.08 3.34
C ALA A 609 0.98 -18.89 2.02
N TRP A 610 1.23 -17.79 1.30
CA TRP A 610 0.62 -17.50 0.00
C TRP A 610 1.18 -18.34 -1.15
N GLY A 611 2.34 -18.96 -0.96
CA GLY A 611 2.95 -19.89 -1.92
C GLY A 611 2.38 -21.31 -1.83
N HIS A 612 1.70 -21.66 -0.71
CA HIS A 612 1.19 -23.00 -0.46
C HIS A 612 0.32 -23.51 -1.63
N SER A 613 0.47 -24.80 -2.00
CA SER A 613 -0.15 -25.38 -3.19
C SER A 613 -1.68 -25.38 -3.15
N SER A 614 -2.29 -25.52 -1.96
CA SER A 614 -3.74 -25.51 -1.77
C SER A 614 -4.35 -24.10 -1.90
N VAL A 615 -3.53 -23.04 -1.87
CA VAL A 615 -4.00 -21.66 -1.91
C VAL A 615 -4.07 -21.13 -3.34
N ASN A 616 -5.28 -20.78 -3.79
CA ASN A 616 -5.50 -20.05 -5.03
C ASN A 616 -5.86 -18.59 -4.71
N SER A 617 -5.03 -17.66 -5.16
CA SER A 617 -5.22 -16.22 -4.95
C SER A 617 -4.73 -15.42 -6.17
N TRP A 618 -5.10 -14.14 -6.25
CA TRP A 618 -4.62 -13.23 -7.29
C TRP A 618 -3.10 -12.95 -7.21
N TYR A 619 -2.43 -13.41 -6.16
CA TYR A 619 -0.97 -13.36 -6.03
C TYR A 619 -0.25 -14.28 -7.01
N LYS A 620 -0.95 -15.33 -7.46
CA LYS A 620 -0.43 -16.30 -8.42
C LYS A 620 -0.90 -15.99 -9.84
N ASN A 621 0.00 -16.16 -10.80
CA ASN A 621 -0.34 -16.11 -12.20
C ASN A 621 -1.04 -17.42 -12.66
N GLU A 622 -1.35 -17.53 -13.94
CA GLU A 622 -2.02 -18.69 -14.53
C GLU A 622 -1.19 -20.00 -14.45
N PHE A 623 0.12 -19.89 -14.25
CA PHE A 623 1.02 -21.04 -14.05
C PHE A 623 1.17 -21.44 -12.58
N GLY A 624 0.49 -20.76 -11.66
CA GLY A 624 0.57 -21.00 -10.22
C GLY A 624 1.80 -20.40 -9.53
N ARG A 625 2.64 -19.63 -10.26
CA ARG A 625 3.76 -18.88 -9.68
C ARG A 625 3.25 -17.63 -8.95
N VAL A 626 3.82 -17.35 -7.78
CA VAL A 626 3.59 -16.09 -7.06
C VAL A 626 4.36 -14.96 -7.77
N ALA A 627 3.67 -14.27 -8.67
CA ALA A 627 4.26 -13.19 -9.48
C ALA A 627 4.15 -11.81 -8.84
N GLN A 628 3.39 -11.68 -7.74
CA GLN A 628 3.04 -10.40 -7.15
C GLN A 628 3.92 -10.04 -5.95
N ASN A 629 4.10 -10.95 -5.00
CA ASN A 629 4.52 -10.64 -3.66
C ASN A 629 6.04 -10.59 -3.49
N TRP A 630 6.50 -9.63 -2.69
CA TRP A 630 7.85 -9.57 -2.13
C TRP A 630 7.94 -10.56 -0.95
N PRO A 631 8.80 -11.60 -1.01
CA PRO A 631 8.83 -12.64 0.03
C PRO A 631 9.84 -12.38 1.15
N PHE A 632 10.59 -11.30 1.10
CA PHE A 632 11.64 -10.97 2.06
C PHE A 632 11.20 -9.85 3.01
N THR A 633 12.11 -9.42 3.90
CA THR A 633 11.90 -8.29 4.79
C THR A 633 11.88 -6.95 4.05
N LEU A 634 11.27 -5.94 4.66
CA LEU A 634 11.37 -4.54 4.19
C LEU A 634 12.81 -4.04 4.27
N LEU A 635 13.54 -4.45 5.33
CA LEU A 635 14.95 -4.14 5.48
C LEU A 635 15.76 -4.62 4.27
N GLU A 636 15.53 -5.85 3.80
CA GLU A 636 16.24 -6.38 2.62
C GLU A 636 15.91 -5.58 1.35
N TYR A 637 14.63 -5.19 1.15
CA TYR A 637 14.28 -4.36 0.00
C TYR A 637 15.01 -3.03 0.02
N TRP A 638 15.05 -2.36 1.18
CA TRP A 638 15.78 -1.12 1.37
C TRP A 638 17.29 -1.30 1.13
N GLN A 639 17.92 -2.33 1.71
CA GLN A 639 19.34 -2.61 1.53
C GLN A 639 19.71 -2.79 0.06
N ARG A 640 18.88 -3.52 -0.71
CA ARG A 640 19.11 -3.79 -2.13
C ARG A 640 18.83 -2.59 -3.04
N THR A 641 17.98 -1.67 -2.61
CA THR A 641 17.55 -0.53 -3.44
C THR A 641 18.19 0.79 -3.04
N ARG A 642 18.94 0.84 -1.93
CA ARG A 642 19.58 2.08 -1.47
C ARG A 642 20.77 2.51 -2.34
N SER A 643 21.37 1.59 -3.08
CA SER A 643 22.46 1.84 -4.05
C SER A 643 22.38 0.79 -5.17
N ALA A 644 22.85 1.17 -6.37
CA ALA A 644 23.01 0.26 -7.49
C ALA A 644 24.45 -0.31 -7.48
N ASP A 645 24.58 -1.64 -7.64
CA ASP A 645 25.88 -2.26 -7.86
C ASP A 645 26.22 -2.21 -9.36
N PRO A 646 27.31 -1.56 -9.78
CA PRO A 646 27.71 -1.53 -11.19
C PRO A 646 27.89 -2.92 -11.81
N ALA A 647 28.25 -3.92 -11.00
CA ALA A 647 28.46 -5.29 -11.49
C ALA A 647 27.16 -5.97 -11.95
N ASP A 648 25.99 -5.49 -11.53
CA ASP A 648 24.70 -6.03 -11.90
C ASP A 648 24.22 -5.54 -13.28
N TYR A 649 24.90 -4.55 -13.87
CA TYR A 649 24.40 -3.84 -15.04
C TYR A 649 25.38 -3.85 -16.21
N LEU A 650 24.80 -3.81 -17.41
CA LEU A 650 25.47 -3.44 -18.65
C LEU A 650 25.32 -1.92 -18.81
N ILE A 651 26.46 -1.20 -18.85
CA ILE A 651 26.52 0.25 -18.94
C ILE A 651 27.23 0.58 -20.26
N GLY A 652 26.54 1.27 -21.21
CA GLY A 652 27.04 1.46 -22.56
C GLY A 652 26.68 2.77 -23.25
#